data_969a551d9a8238ef7598704189190b43
#
_entry.id   969a551d9a8238ef7598704189190b43
#
_cell.length_a   1.000
_cell.length_b   1.000
_cell.length_c   1.000
_cell.angle_alpha   90.00
_cell.angle_beta   90.00
_cell.angle_gamma   90.00
#
_symmetry.space_group_name_H-M   'P 1'
#
loop_
_entity.id
_entity.type
_entity.pdbx_description
1 polymer ?
#
loop_
_entity_poly.entity_id
_entity_poly.type
_entity_poly.pdbx_seq_one_letter_code
_entity_poly.pdbx_strand_id
1 'polypeptide(L)'
;MKRVHYIIVFAAVALMLAAAGGYLISKRRLALTSATGSSGSFSASTSLASQYAGQSNQNQDIAYTTTNFIGTLTAGGTAESAGHERSYIVTYQVAFLRETPEKILPEESLTYRELQERDNLASNYFYYGEVVQGIYNPAHPDVISVHARLGKNDVNGYIDAKKLWLEPAISPVETPRYMARNDNTAIRVVPDPASPAVLSILQGEVVEAVGQVDFRNERWIKMRINVEEIPRYGFIQAQDLQALTPATTNQSTVEVQEIPRQVRASNLLLTEADRQKLSQNGFYVENMPPLGDIYLDDMADSYQNRSAGRQYFITSDLFLHAYHLIFDRMLQDVEENKFSPTVTELAAKLAKTTENEVKTLPPTAPSAVREALLYDLLYFSVAAKLLKQNFVISDMVRKDAVVFISGVQNAEGSLPDYLSSKFGDEDFTQYKVRGHYEKDEALQRYFRGMMWFGRRSFLLSDRRMTLAAILIPGLLEKVQETHTFDSLDHSLDYVVGAQDKYTLAGYRSVNKKVFGTEAPNANQVAIKLDDSLEAFSRAVESDLPPPQIVSIQTGLGHQQQDRLKMVRSFKFLGQRFTLDAFLLNQMSSPNVGSDQNPRNLPSTLDVMMLLGSKAATEEQQQSQQRNKWDNYDSQASKLAGIAQQHLTGNMTFYDEWLDTLNSLFLPTTSKQLFTLGQPWQYKNLNAGAASWTELKHDTILYADQSNAEMGEGDEFEIPPYNPPAPKGYVEPNPIFFQRLGQSIDQMLGRLKDSGFITDEYLDKFTTFRTLARRAETIAQKEVSGELITADDYKWIENLEAAFDWPLLMPRGVLEIKDRSELQMALIADVATDSVQGRVLEVATGTPQRIIVVAKDAYGGARLTVGYVYSWYEFPSQKRWADSEWKKIIYTTDSSGRKQNNIVPPGWYAQFMKNPGITN
;
A
#
# COMPACT_ATOMS: atom_id res chain seq x y z
N MET A 1 50.10 0.97 -13.62
CA MET A 1 50.02 1.36 -12.20
C MET A 1 48.60 1.47 -11.62
N LYS A 2 47.60 1.96 -12.34
CA LYS A 2 46.22 2.06 -11.76
C LYS A 2 45.53 0.73 -11.40
N ARG A 3 45.79 -0.35 -12.14
CA ARG A 3 45.18 -1.68 -11.81
C ARG A 3 45.72 -2.35 -10.55
N VAL A 4 46.95 -2.07 -10.15
CA VAL A 4 47.55 -2.64 -8.93
C VAL A 4 47.01 -1.98 -7.67
N HIS A 5 46.65 -0.69 -7.73
CA HIS A 5 46.04 0.04 -6.62
C HIS A 5 44.64 -0.50 -6.26
N TYR A 6 43.84 -0.87 -7.25
CA TYR A 6 42.47 -1.42 -7.01
C TYR A 6 42.51 -2.79 -6.35
N ILE A 7 43.49 -3.64 -6.69
CA ILE A 7 43.62 -4.98 -6.07
C ILE A 7 44.07 -4.86 -4.60
N ILE A 8 44.94 -3.91 -4.28
CA ILE A 8 45.40 -3.70 -2.90
C ILE A 8 44.28 -3.13 -2.02
N VAL A 9 43.45 -2.22 -2.56
CA VAL A 9 42.31 -1.66 -1.81
C VAL A 9 41.23 -2.72 -1.56
N PHE A 10 40.96 -3.57 -2.55
CA PHE A 10 39.98 -4.67 -2.39
C PHE A 10 40.46 -5.72 -1.37
N ALA A 11 41.74 -6.05 -1.35
CA ALA A 11 42.31 -6.98 -0.38
C ALA A 11 42.31 -6.39 1.04
N ALA A 12 42.52 -5.08 1.20
CA ALA A 12 42.46 -4.41 2.51
C ALA A 12 41.03 -4.33 3.06
N VAL A 13 40.05 -4.09 2.21
CA VAL A 13 38.62 -4.08 2.62
C VAL A 13 38.13 -5.48 2.98
N ALA A 14 38.53 -6.51 2.25
CA ALA A 14 38.18 -7.88 2.57
C ALA A 14 38.81 -8.36 3.91
N LEU A 15 40.03 -7.92 4.22
CA LEU A 15 40.70 -8.19 5.50
C LEU A 15 40.04 -7.43 6.68
N MET A 16 39.54 -6.20 6.45
CA MET A 16 38.80 -5.48 7.49
C MET A 16 37.43 -6.08 7.79
N LEU A 17 36.73 -6.57 6.77
CA LEU A 17 35.46 -7.26 6.95
C LEU A 17 35.62 -8.61 7.66
N ALA A 18 36.68 -9.36 7.39
CA ALA A 18 37.00 -10.59 8.11
C ALA A 18 37.39 -10.33 9.59
N ALA A 19 38.07 -9.23 9.87
CA ALA A 19 38.45 -8.84 11.24
C ALA A 19 37.19 -8.35 12.02
N ALA A 20 36.26 -7.64 11.40
CA ALA A 20 35.01 -7.21 12.01
C ALA A 20 34.07 -8.40 12.32
N GLY A 21 33.98 -9.37 11.42
CA GLY A 21 33.21 -10.59 11.64
C GLY A 21 33.79 -11.42 12.81
N GLY A 22 35.10 -11.56 12.90
CA GLY A 22 35.79 -12.25 14.03
C GLY A 22 35.57 -11.54 15.37
N TYR A 23 35.55 -10.21 15.40
CA TYR A 23 35.29 -9.43 16.59
C TYR A 23 33.85 -9.57 17.12
N LEU A 24 32.88 -9.65 16.25
CA LEU A 24 31.45 -9.83 16.60
C LEU A 24 31.18 -11.25 17.15
N ILE A 25 31.83 -12.28 16.60
CA ILE A 25 31.72 -13.67 17.08
C ILE A 25 32.38 -13.81 18.47
N SER A 26 33.52 -13.15 18.72
CA SER A 26 34.18 -13.12 20.00
C SER A 26 33.36 -12.43 21.10
N LYS A 27 32.67 -11.32 20.78
CA LYS A 27 31.79 -10.62 21.74
C LYS A 27 30.54 -11.44 22.12
N ARG A 28 30.02 -12.24 21.20
CA ARG A 28 28.87 -13.12 21.48
C ARG A 28 29.25 -14.28 22.40
N ARG A 29 30.47 -14.79 22.35
CA ARG A 29 30.94 -15.83 23.29
C ARG A 29 31.20 -15.32 24.69
N LEU A 30 31.61 -14.06 24.86
CA LEU A 30 31.86 -13.45 26.18
C LEU A 30 30.56 -13.02 26.91
N ALA A 31 29.47 -12.80 26.22
CA ALA A 31 28.18 -12.47 26.83
C ALA A 31 27.42 -13.69 27.40
N LEU A 32 27.78 -14.90 27.00
CA LEU A 32 27.13 -16.14 27.44
C LEU A 32 27.76 -16.76 28.70
N THR A 33 28.87 -16.21 29.23
CA THR A 33 29.56 -16.73 30.40
C THR A 33 29.41 -15.91 31.67
N SER A 34 28.60 -14.83 31.70
CA SER A 34 28.47 -13.93 32.86
C SER A 34 27.09 -13.84 33.51
N ALA A 35 26.18 -14.77 33.21
CA ALA A 35 24.84 -14.80 33.81
C ALA A 35 24.59 -16.06 34.64
N THR A 36 25.34 -16.21 35.76
CA THR A 36 24.97 -17.14 36.82
C THR A 36 25.10 -16.42 38.18
N GLY A 37 23.91 -16.16 38.77
CA GLY A 37 23.86 -15.88 40.21
C GLY A 37 23.04 -14.70 40.63
N SER A 38 21.72 -14.88 40.81
CA SER A 38 21.05 -14.49 42.06
C SER A 38 19.59 -14.94 42.03
N SER A 39 19.18 -15.67 43.06
CA SER A 39 17.85 -16.17 43.36
C SER A 39 16.95 -15.03 43.86
N GLY A 40 15.83 -14.82 43.18
CA GLY A 40 14.72 -14.00 43.65
C GLY A 40 13.39 -14.61 43.19
N SER A 41 12.58 -15.07 44.16
CA SER A 41 11.32 -15.72 43.96
C SER A 41 10.25 -14.72 43.42
N PHE A 42 9.72 -14.98 42.25
CA PHE A 42 8.45 -14.41 41.80
C PHE A 42 7.55 -15.55 41.30
N SER A 43 6.37 -15.63 41.82
CA SER A 43 5.31 -16.55 41.39
C SER A 43 4.81 -16.11 40.01
N ALA A 44 5.10 -16.91 39.00
CA ALA A 44 4.64 -16.70 37.64
C ALA A 44 3.38 -17.52 37.38
N SER A 45 2.37 -16.88 36.89
CA SER A 45 1.22 -17.53 36.25
C SER A 45 1.74 -18.32 35.02
N THR A 46 1.54 -19.63 35.04
CA THR A 46 1.91 -20.54 33.96
C THR A 46 1.12 -20.19 32.70
N SER A 47 1.80 -19.67 31.70
CA SER A 47 1.26 -19.42 30.38
C SER A 47 1.06 -20.75 29.63
N LEU A 48 0.05 -20.79 28.75
CA LEU A 48 -0.32 -21.92 27.88
C LEU A 48 0.85 -22.48 27.02
N ALA A 49 1.96 -21.76 26.88
CA ALA A 49 3.15 -22.21 26.17
C ALA A 49 3.82 -23.43 26.80
N SER A 50 3.66 -23.67 28.11
CA SER A 50 4.22 -24.84 28.79
C SER A 50 3.46 -26.15 28.51
N GLN A 51 2.22 -26.06 28.04
CA GLN A 51 1.42 -27.23 27.68
C GLN A 51 1.79 -27.81 26.31
N TYR A 52 2.31 -26.98 25.40
CA TYR A 52 2.73 -27.42 24.05
C TYR A 52 4.20 -27.83 23.97
N ALA A 53 5.07 -27.29 24.82
CA ALA A 53 6.44 -27.76 24.94
C ALA A 53 6.54 -29.22 25.41
N GLY A 54 5.51 -29.72 26.11
CA GLY A 54 5.41 -31.12 26.54
C GLY A 54 5.06 -32.11 25.42
N GLN A 55 4.47 -31.65 24.32
CA GLN A 55 4.11 -32.55 23.19
C GLN A 55 5.20 -32.63 22.11
N SER A 56 6.01 -31.60 21.94
CA SER A 56 7.17 -31.65 21.02
C SER A 56 8.34 -32.50 21.55
N ASN A 57 8.40 -32.72 22.88
CA ASN A 57 9.42 -33.56 23.51
C ASN A 57 9.06 -35.02 23.64
N GLN A 58 7.88 -35.47 23.19
CA GLN A 58 7.52 -36.90 23.14
C GLN A 58 7.95 -37.60 21.84
N ASN A 59 8.61 -36.90 20.92
CA ASN A 59 9.40 -37.53 19.84
C ASN A 59 10.77 -38.04 20.32
N GLN A 60 10.95 -38.13 21.65
CA GLN A 60 12.08 -38.80 22.22
C GLN A 60 11.92 -40.32 22.06
N ASP A 61 12.84 -40.91 21.32
CA ASP A 61 13.21 -42.35 21.36
C ASP A 61 12.03 -43.34 21.32
N ILE A 62 11.14 -43.16 20.35
CA ILE A 62 10.45 -44.34 19.84
C ILE A 62 11.47 -45.03 18.93
N ALA A 63 12.38 -45.76 19.55
CA ALA A 63 13.00 -46.91 18.93
C ALA A 63 11.85 -47.88 18.63
N TYR A 64 11.12 -47.62 17.55
CA TYR A 64 10.18 -48.61 17.02
C TYR A 64 11.03 -49.84 16.78
N THR A 65 10.76 -50.86 17.55
CA THR A 65 11.13 -52.22 17.21
C THR A 65 10.40 -52.55 15.91
N THR A 66 10.91 -52.02 14.81
CA THR A 66 10.49 -52.27 13.44
C THR A 66 10.59 -53.76 13.07
N THR A 67 11.20 -54.56 13.91
CA THR A 67 11.37 -56.00 13.75
C THR A 67 10.06 -56.76 13.52
N ASN A 68 8.91 -56.32 14.05
CA ASN A 68 7.65 -57.00 13.82
C ASN A 68 6.84 -56.48 12.62
N PHE A 69 7.11 -55.28 12.17
CA PHE A 69 6.39 -54.68 11.06
C PHE A 69 7.00 -55.04 9.70
N ILE A 70 8.34 -55.12 9.64
CA ILE A 70 9.09 -55.43 8.43
C ILE A 70 9.07 -56.95 8.13
N GLY A 71 9.01 -57.80 9.17
CA GLY A 71 9.01 -59.26 8.99
C GLY A 71 7.82 -59.81 8.18
N THR A 72 6.72 -59.08 8.14
CA THR A 72 5.53 -59.46 7.32
C THR A 72 5.50 -58.78 5.94
N LEU A 73 6.27 -57.68 5.71
CA LEU A 73 6.27 -56.94 4.46
C LEU A 73 7.41 -57.33 3.51
N THR A 74 8.55 -57.80 4.04
CA THR A 74 9.64 -58.33 3.22
C THR A 74 9.31 -59.66 2.53
N ALA A 75 8.24 -60.35 2.98
CA ALA A 75 7.74 -61.56 2.33
C ALA A 75 7.02 -61.33 1.00
N GLY A 76 6.82 -60.06 0.57
CA GLY A 76 6.21 -59.68 -0.72
C GLY A 76 7.16 -59.61 -1.89
N GLY A 77 8.46 -59.77 -1.69
CA GLY A 77 9.43 -59.98 -2.77
C GLY A 77 9.43 -61.41 -3.26
N THR A 78 8.35 -61.79 -3.91
CA THR A 78 8.28 -63.09 -4.61
C THR A 78 9.19 -63.05 -5.83
N ALA A 79 9.66 -64.24 -6.28
CA ALA A 79 10.51 -64.38 -7.49
C ALA A 79 9.89 -63.73 -8.75
N GLU A 80 8.59 -63.42 -8.74
CA GLU A 80 7.88 -62.70 -9.79
C GLU A 80 8.21 -61.20 -9.90
N SER A 81 8.80 -60.58 -8.85
CA SER A 81 9.17 -59.16 -8.89
C SER A 81 10.65 -58.89 -9.22
N ALA A 82 11.41 -59.90 -9.42
CA ALA A 82 12.82 -59.78 -9.75
C ALA A 82 13.03 -59.13 -11.14
N GLY A 83 13.81 -58.06 -11.18
CA GLY A 83 14.18 -57.37 -12.42
C GLY A 83 13.17 -56.33 -12.95
N HIS A 84 12.05 -56.08 -12.29
CA HIS A 84 11.13 -55.02 -12.64
C HIS A 84 11.25 -53.79 -11.71
N GLU A 85 11.29 -52.61 -12.31
CA GLU A 85 11.31 -51.34 -11.57
C GLU A 85 9.96 -51.10 -10.88
N ARG A 86 9.97 -50.76 -9.62
CA ARG A 86 8.78 -50.46 -8.79
C ARG A 86 9.00 -49.28 -7.90
N SER A 87 7.89 -48.66 -7.45
CA SER A 87 7.91 -47.56 -6.47
C SER A 87 8.05 -48.10 -5.05
N TYR A 88 8.93 -47.48 -4.29
CA TYR A 88 9.16 -47.75 -2.86
C TYR A 88 9.04 -46.43 -2.08
N ILE A 89 8.40 -46.51 -0.91
CA ILE A 89 8.28 -45.38 0.05
C ILE A 89 9.37 -45.57 1.13
N VAL A 90 10.10 -44.51 1.42
CA VAL A 90 11.04 -44.48 2.55
C VAL A 90 10.29 -44.47 3.85
N THR A 91 10.49 -45.51 4.69
CA THR A 91 9.77 -45.69 5.97
C THR A 91 10.65 -45.40 7.17
N TYR A 92 11.82 -44.91 6.99
CA TYR A 92 12.78 -44.53 8.04
C TYR A 92 13.04 -43.03 8.00
N GLN A 93 13.41 -42.45 9.15
CA GLN A 93 13.63 -40.99 9.22
C GLN A 93 14.63 -40.50 8.17
N VAL A 94 15.70 -41.28 7.96
CA VAL A 94 16.66 -41.05 6.87
C VAL A 94 17.08 -42.39 6.28
N ALA A 95 17.07 -42.51 4.95
CA ALA A 95 17.61 -43.66 4.20
C ALA A 95 18.77 -43.20 3.34
N PHE A 96 19.97 -43.70 3.61
CA PHE A 96 21.19 -43.35 2.87
C PHE A 96 21.31 -44.12 1.59
N LEU A 97 21.80 -43.46 0.55
CA LEU A 97 22.10 -44.06 -0.74
C LEU A 97 23.57 -44.59 -0.75
N ARG A 98 23.72 -45.91 -0.85
CA ARG A 98 25.02 -46.59 -0.93
C ARG A 98 25.48 -46.66 -2.39
N GLU A 99 26.79 -46.57 -2.62
CA GLU A 99 27.36 -46.71 -3.96
C GLU A 99 27.40 -48.17 -4.44
N THR A 100 27.56 -49.12 -3.52
CA THR A 100 27.52 -50.55 -3.78
C THR A 100 26.65 -51.28 -2.75
N PRO A 101 26.14 -52.49 -3.06
CA PRO A 101 25.27 -53.24 -2.14
C PRO A 101 25.89 -53.54 -0.77
N GLU A 102 27.19 -53.71 -0.71
CA GLU A 102 27.93 -54.12 0.50
C GLU A 102 28.45 -52.94 1.32
N LYS A 103 28.46 -51.71 0.73
CA LYS A 103 29.06 -50.54 1.39
C LYS A 103 28.09 -49.94 2.41
N ILE A 104 28.24 -50.30 3.68
CA ILE A 104 27.51 -49.66 4.77
C ILE A 104 28.15 -48.31 5.07
N LEU A 105 27.37 -47.24 5.13
CA LEU A 105 27.87 -45.89 5.41
C LEU A 105 27.97 -45.68 6.95
N PRO A 106 29.01 -45.01 7.43
CA PRO A 106 29.17 -44.73 8.88
C PRO A 106 27.96 -43.98 9.47
N GLU A 107 27.32 -43.10 8.69
CA GLU A 107 26.16 -42.32 9.07
C GLU A 107 24.92 -43.16 9.30
N GLU A 108 24.86 -44.40 8.77
CA GLU A 108 23.69 -45.28 8.97
C GLU A 108 23.55 -45.79 10.42
N SER A 109 24.58 -45.66 11.21
CA SER A 109 24.57 -46.00 12.67
C SER A 109 24.24 -44.83 13.56
N LEU A 110 24.10 -43.60 13.01
CA LEU A 110 23.81 -42.41 13.80
C LEU A 110 22.32 -42.26 14.06
N THR A 111 21.97 -41.69 15.21
CA THR A 111 20.60 -41.24 15.50
C THR A 111 20.26 -40.01 14.67
N TYR A 112 18.95 -39.74 14.49
CA TYR A 112 18.47 -38.55 13.75
C TYR A 112 18.98 -37.24 14.37
N ARG A 113 19.07 -37.17 15.71
CA ARG A 113 19.62 -36.02 16.42
C ARG A 113 21.10 -35.78 16.10
N GLU A 114 21.91 -36.83 16.09
CA GLU A 114 23.30 -36.74 15.74
C GLU A 114 23.52 -36.34 14.26
N LEU A 115 22.60 -36.70 13.37
CA LEU A 115 22.59 -36.26 11.98
C LEU A 115 22.26 -34.77 11.83
N GLN A 116 21.31 -34.28 12.61
CA GLN A 116 20.95 -32.83 12.61
C GLN A 116 22.07 -31.94 13.14
N GLU A 117 22.93 -32.44 14.02
CA GLU A 117 24.06 -31.69 14.61
C GLU A 117 25.29 -31.64 13.68
N ARG A 118 25.25 -32.27 12.49
CA ARG A 118 26.35 -32.28 11.51
C ARG A 118 26.14 -31.32 10.37
N ASP A 119 27.01 -30.32 10.22
CA ASP A 119 26.96 -29.31 9.15
C ASP A 119 27.25 -29.83 7.74
N ASN A 120 27.75 -31.08 7.57
CA ASN A 120 28.08 -31.68 6.28
C ASN A 120 27.84 -33.19 6.29
N LEU A 121 26.71 -33.64 5.81
CA LEU A 121 26.46 -35.03 5.46
C LEU A 121 27.11 -35.31 4.08
N ALA A 122 28.14 -36.13 4.05
CA ALA A 122 28.90 -36.47 2.83
C ALA A 122 28.14 -37.43 1.91
N SER A 123 26.95 -37.89 2.26
CA SER A 123 26.22 -38.95 1.56
C SER A 123 24.87 -38.44 1.05
N ASN A 124 24.46 -38.89 -0.13
CA ASN A 124 23.10 -38.74 -0.60
C ASN A 124 22.13 -39.53 0.27
N TYR A 125 21.00 -38.95 0.63
CA TYR A 125 20.02 -39.60 1.48
C TYR A 125 18.59 -39.14 1.12
N PHE A 126 17.60 -39.94 1.53
CA PHE A 126 16.18 -39.70 1.36
C PHE A 126 15.50 -39.63 2.73
N TYR A 127 14.50 -38.74 2.80
CA TYR A 127 13.72 -38.61 4.02
C TYR A 127 12.47 -39.49 3.99
N TYR A 128 11.97 -39.74 5.14
CA TYR A 128 10.72 -40.32 5.50
C TYR A 128 9.52 -39.82 4.63
N GLY A 129 8.82 -40.75 3.96
CA GLY A 129 7.72 -40.44 3.06
C GLY A 129 8.11 -40.09 1.62
N GLU A 130 9.40 -40.00 1.28
CA GLU A 130 9.83 -39.87 -0.11
C GLU A 130 9.62 -41.16 -0.88
N VAL A 131 9.40 -41.04 -2.20
CA VAL A 131 9.19 -42.17 -3.09
C VAL A 131 10.41 -42.33 -4.00
N VAL A 132 10.96 -43.51 -4.04
CA VAL A 132 12.07 -43.88 -4.93
C VAL A 132 11.64 -44.99 -5.88
N GLN A 133 12.18 -45.00 -7.12
CA GLN A 133 12.04 -46.11 -8.03
C GLN A 133 13.17 -47.09 -7.79
N GLY A 134 12.87 -48.38 -7.73
CA GLY A 134 13.88 -49.37 -7.41
C GLY A 134 13.61 -50.75 -7.98
N ILE A 135 14.66 -51.54 -8.09
CA ILE A 135 14.65 -52.90 -8.59
C ILE A 135 15.15 -53.83 -7.50
N TYR A 136 14.34 -54.81 -7.11
CA TYR A 136 14.73 -55.86 -6.19
C TYR A 136 15.61 -56.90 -6.94
N ASN A 137 16.79 -57.17 -6.37
CA ASN A 137 17.69 -58.16 -6.87
C ASN A 137 17.83 -59.35 -5.88
N PRO A 138 17.38 -60.56 -6.21
CA PRO A 138 17.49 -61.72 -5.32
C PRO A 138 18.92 -62.11 -4.91
N ALA A 139 19.94 -61.64 -5.65
CA ALA A 139 21.36 -61.86 -5.32
C ALA A 139 21.82 -60.96 -4.15
N HIS A 140 21.13 -59.84 -3.88
CA HIS A 140 21.38 -58.89 -2.81
C HIS A 140 20.06 -58.54 -2.10
N PRO A 141 19.45 -59.47 -1.35
CA PRO A 141 18.09 -59.32 -0.80
C PRO A 141 17.97 -58.26 0.27
N ASP A 142 19.07 -57.80 0.87
CA ASP A 142 19.10 -56.83 1.93
C ASP A 142 19.10 -55.38 1.42
N VAL A 143 19.18 -55.14 0.10
CA VAL A 143 19.17 -53.81 -0.49
C VAL A 143 18.31 -53.76 -1.76
N ILE A 144 17.77 -52.61 -2.04
CA ILE A 144 17.07 -52.26 -3.28
C ILE A 144 18.01 -51.36 -4.11
N SER A 145 18.25 -51.75 -5.38
CA SER A 145 18.87 -50.85 -6.36
C SER A 145 17.89 -49.74 -6.71
N VAL A 146 18.18 -48.48 -6.43
CA VAL A 146 17.28 -47.36 -6.62
C VAL A 146 17.78 -46.39 -7.66
N HIS A 147 16.84 -45.83 -8.42
CA HIS A 147 16.99 -44.67 -9.28
C HIS A 147 16.04 -43.58 -8.78
N ALA A 148 16.56 -42.42 -8.47
CA ALA A 148 15.75 -41.35 -7.91
C ALA A 148 16.33 -39.97 -8.25
N ARG A 149 15.52 -38.92 -8.02
CA ARG A 149 15.92 -37.54 -8.24
C ARG A 149 16.14 -36.81 -6.91
N LEU A 150 17.37 -36.39 -6.64
CA LEU A 150 17.74 -35.53 -5.52
C LEU A 150 17.92 -34.10 -6.01
N GLY A 151 16.93 -33.23 -5.73
CA GLY A 151 16.91 -31.86 -6.26
C GLY A 151 16.89 -31.83 -7.79
N LYS A 152 17.97 -31.36 -8.41
CA LYS A 152 18.14 -31.32 -9.88
C LYS A 152 18.92 -32.51 -10.47
N ASN A 153 19.45 -33.39 -9.62
CA ASN A 153 20.36 -34.49 -10.05
C ASN A 153 19.65 -35.83 -9.98
N ASP A 154 19.78 -36.63 -11.05
CA ASP A 154 19.37 -38.01 -11.03
C ASP A 154 20.49 -38.82 -10.34
N VAL A 155 20.13 -39.65 -9.37
CA VAL A 155 21.05 -40.46 -8.57
C VAL A 155 20.68 -41.92 -8.65
N ASN A 156 21.73 -42.77 -8.69
CA ASN A 156 21.60 -44.21 -8.68
C ASN A 156 22.43 -44.79 -7.53
N GLY A 157 21.92 -45.83 -6.89
CA GLY A 157 22.63 -46.50 -5.83
C GLY A 157 21.78 -47.58 -5.16
N TYR A 158 22.09 -47.91 -3.91
CA TYR A 158 21.41 -48.96 -3.16
C TYR A 158 20.92 -48.41 -1.80
N ILE A 159 19.71 -48.76 -1.43
CA ILE A 159 19.17 -48.44 -0.11
C ILE A 159 18.87 -49.74 0.62
N ASP A 160 19.10 -49.76 1.94
CA ASP A 160 18.72 -50.86 2.82
C ASP A 160 17.23 -51.20 2.64
N ALA A 161 16.95 -52.45 2.24
CA ALA A 161 15.57 -52.89 1.97
C ALA A 161 14.63 -52.71 3.21
N LYS A 162 15.18 -52.77 4.43
CA LYS A 162 14.44 -52.55 5.70
C LYS A 162 13.95 -51.14 5.87
N LYS A 163 14.53 -50.17 5.16
CA LYS A 163 14.15 -48.76 5.18
C LYS A 163 13.10 -48.38 4.10
N LEU A 164 12.72 -49.33 3.27
CA LEU A 164 11.83 -49.15 2.16
C LEU A 164 10.59 -50.04 2.28
N TRP A 165 9.45 -49.51 1.87
CA TRP A 165 8.20 -50.22 1.76
C TRP A 165 7.74 -50.22 0.30
N LEU A 166 7.46 -51.38 -0.24
CA LEU A 166 6.93 -51.54 -1.59
C LEU A 166 5.53 -50.95 -1.70
N GLU A 167 5.41 -49.92 -2.51
CA GLU A 167 4.13 -49.24 -2.67
C GLU A 167 3.12 -50.18 -3.40
N PRO A 168 1.91 -50.37 -2.87
CA PRO A 168 0.88 -51.14 -3.56
C PRO A 168 0.38 -50.38 -4.78
N ALA A 169 -0.32 -51.08 -5.67
CA ALA A 169 -0.94 -50.43 -6.83
C ALA A 169 -1.96 -49.36 -6.37
N ILE A 170 -1.73 -48.13 -6.80
CA ILE A 170 -2.57 -47.00 -6.47
C ILE A 170 -3.64 -46.85 -7.56
N SER A 171 -4.91 -46.82 -7.15
CA SER A 171 -6.03 -46.54 -8.03
C SER A 171 -6.35 -45.04 -8.07
N PRO A 172 -6.90 -44.54 -9.17
CA PRO A 172 -7.37 -43.13 -9.21
C PRO A 172 -8.43 -42.86 -8.15
N VAL A 173 -8.53 -41.60 -7.69
CA VAL A 173 -9.58 -41.12 -6.79
C VAL A 173 -10.71 -40.49 -7.59
N GLU A 174 -11.94 -40.53 -7.06
CA GLU A 174 -13.12 -39.89 -7.68
C GLU A 174 -13.00 -38.36 -7.65
N THR A 175 -12.38 -37.81 -6.62
CA THR A 175 -12.10 -36.39 -6.49
C THR A 175 -10.65 -36.16 -6.07
N PRO A 176 -9.99 -35.10 -6.58
CA PRO A 176 -8.61 -34.81 -6.19
C PRO A 176 -8.50 -34.13 -4.82
N ARG A 177 -9.61 -33.79 -4.15
CA ARG A 177 -9.60 -33.02 -2.89
C ARG A 177 -10.48 -33.62 -1.82
N TYR A 178 -9.95 -33.61 -0.61
CA TYR A 178 -10.64 -34.09 0.60
C TYR A 178 -10.41 -33.10 1.75
N MET A 179 -11.41 -32.97 2.63
CA MET A 179 -11.36 -32.18 3.86
C MET A 179 -11.30 -33.13 5.08
N ALA A 180 -10.45 -32.81 6.05
CA ALA A 180 -10.37 -33.56 7.31
C ALA A 180 -11.62 -33.36 8.15
N ARG A 181 -12.19 -34.46 8.65
CA ARG A 181 -13.41 -34.48 9.51
C ARG A 181 -13.09 -34.24 10.97
N ASN A 182 -11.90 -34.63 11.41
CA ASN A 182 -11.50 -34.65 12.80
C ASN A 182 -10.21 -33.90 13.05
N ASP A 183 -10.03 -33.37 14.26
CA ASP A 183 -8.77 -32.83 14.72
C ASP A 183 -7.71 -33.93 14.83
N ASN A 184 -6.46 -33.57 14.63
CA ASN A 184 -5.31 -34.48 14.69
C ASN A 184 -5.41 -35.68 13.73
N THR A 185 -6.09 -35.50 12.57
CA THR A 185 -6.13 -36.52 11.52
C THR A 185 -4.71 -36.80 11.03
N ALA A 186 -4.20 -38.00 11.30
CA ALA A 186 -2.83 -38.39 11.01
C ALA A 186 -2.64 -38.73 9.54
N ILE A 187 -1.67 -38.09 8.88
CA ILE A 187 -1.16 -38.53 7.57
C ILE A 187 -0.02 -39.51 7.85
N ARG A 188 -0.25 -40.77 7.54
CA ARG A 188 0.68 -41.85 7.86
C ARG A 188 1.58 -42.20 6.69
N VAL A 189 2.78 -42.70 6.98
CA VAL A 189 3.78 -43.09 5.95
C VAL A 189 3.28 -44.20 5.05
N VAL A 190 2.65 -45.19 5.63
CA VAL A 190 2.05 -46.33 4.94
C VAL A 190 0.59 -46.49 5.40
N PRO A 191 -0.29 -47.14 4.60
CA PRO A 191 -1.71 -47.29 4.92
C PRO A 191 -1.96 -48.33 6.05
N ASP A 192 -1.44 -48.02 7.23
CA ASP A 192 -1.61 -48.82 8.43
C ASP A 192 -1.81 -47.91 9.66
N PRO A 193 -2.82 -48.12 10.52
CA PRO A 193 -3.05 -47.32 11.72
C PRO A 193 -1.88 -47.30 12.70
N ALA A 194 -1.06 -48.35 12.71
CA ALA A 194 0.13 -48.43 13.55
C ALA A 194 1.36 -47.72 12.94
N SER A 195 1.28 -47.30 11.67
CA SER A 195 2.35 -46.57 11.01
C SER A 195 2.52 -45.20 11.65
N PRO A 196 3.77 -44.71 11.76
CA PRO A 196 4.02 -43.35 12.22
C PRO A 196 3.32 -42.30 11.34
N ALA A 197 2.98 -41.16 11.93
CA ALA A 197 2.44 -40.02 11.20
C ALA A 197 3.59 -39.18 10.61
N VAL A 198 3.46 -38.82 9.33
CA VAL A 198 4.33 -37.79 8.70
C VAL A 198 4.01 -36.44 9.28
N LEU A 199 2.72 -36.15 9.41
CA LEU A 199 2.19 -34.97 10.07
C LEU A 199 0.71 -35.22 10.45
N SER A 200 0.13 -34.35 11.25
CA SER A 200 -1.31 -34.34 11.55
C SER A 200 -1.95 -33.07 11.01
N ILE A 201 -3.19 -33.18 10.52
CA ILE A 201 -4.02 -32.08 10.04
C ILE A 201 -5.23 -31.87 10.97
N LEU A 202 -5.73 -30.64 11.00
CA LEU A 202 -6.86 -30.27 11.83
C LEU A 202 -8.18 -30.37 11.05
N GLN A 203 -9.28 -30.47 11.79
CA GLN A 203 -10.62 -30.43 11.22
C GLN A 203 -10.79 -29.23 10.28
N GLY A 204 -11.38 -29.44 9.10
CA GLY A 204 -11.62 -28.41 8.09
C GLY A 204 -10.45 -28.19 7.12
N GLU A 205 -9.26 -28.74 7.39
CA GLU A 205 -8.13 -28.62 6.46
C GLU A 205 -8.33 -29.47 5.21
N VAL A 206 -8.00 -28.90 4.04
CA VAL A 206 -8.15 -29.54 2.74
C VAL A 206 -6.82 -30.07 2.25
N VAL A 207 -6.82 -31.33 1.81
CA VAL A 207 -5.66 -32.04 1.28
C VAL A 207 -5.88 -32.50 -0.16
N GLU A 208 -4.79 -32.60 -0.94
CA GLU A 208 -4.83 -33.08 -2.32
C GLU A 208 -4.47 -34.57 -2.38
N ALA A 209 -5.40 -35.34 -2.96
CA ALA A 209 -5.22 -36.75 -3.17
C ALA A 209 -4.57 -37.02 -4.52
N VAL A 210 -3.62 -37.96 -4.53
CA VAL A 210 -2.98 -38.45 -5.76
C VAL A 210 -3.43 -39.86 -6.13
N GLY A 211 -4.14 -40.53 -5.25
CA GLY A 211 -4.69 -41.83 -5.48
C GLY A 211 -5.31 -42.47 -4.22
N GLN A 212 -5.81 -43.68 -4.35
CA GLN A 212 -6.37 -44.47 -3.25
C GLN A 212 -5.86 -45.91 -3.31
N VAL A 213 -5.90 -46.57 -2.15
CA VAL A 213 -5.54 -47.99 -2.01
C VAL A 213 -6.41 -48.64 -0.97
N ASP A 214 -6.87 -49.87 -1.26
CA ASP A 214 -7.52 -50.72 -0.26
C ASP A 214 -6.45 -51.63 0.37
N PHE A 215 -6.20 -51.46 1.66
CA PHE A 215 -5.20 -52.21 2.41
C PHE A 215 -5.80 -52.74 3.71
N ARG A 216 -5.70 -54.06 3.95
CA ARG A 216 -6.28 -54.76 5.12
C ARG A 216 -7.79 -54.49 5.32
N ASN A 217 -8.55 -54.43 4.25
CA ASN A 217 -9.99 -54.15 4.19
C ASN A 217 -10.38 -52.70 4.58
N GLU A 218 -9.43 -51.81 4.64
CA GLU A 218 -9.66 -50.39 4.86
C GLU A 218 -9.23 -49.58 3.63
N ARG A 219 -10.01 -48.55 3.29
CA ARG A 219 -9.68 -47.64 2.20
C ARG A 219 -8.83 -46.51 2.74
N TRP A 220 -7.72 -46.28 2.07
CA TRP A 220 -6.77 -45.23 2.36
C TRP A 220 -6.60 -44.31 1.13
N ILE A 221 -6.53 -43.02 1.39
CA ILE A 221 -6.30 -42.01 0.37
C ILE A 221 -4.84 -41.59 0.44
N LYS A 222 -4.13 -41.72 -0.67
CA LYS A 222 -2.73 -41.27 -0.81
C LYS A 222 -2.73 -39.78 -1.07
N MET A 223 -2.02 -39.04 -0.24
CA MET A 223 -1.89 -37.58 -0.29
C MET A 223 -0.49 -37.18 -0.71
N ARG A 224 -0.39 -36.08 -1.46
CA ARG A 224 0.87 -35.38 -1.66
C ARG A 224 0.95 -34.24 -0.63
N ILE A 225 2.05 -34.18 0.08
CA ILE A 225 2.38 -33.12 1.02
C ILE A 225 3.76 -32.58 0.69
N ASN A 226 4.00 -31.29 0.90
CA ASN A 226 5.31 -30.69 0.79
C ASN A 226 5.83 -30.39 2.20
N VAL A 227 6.97 -30.93 2.54
CA VAL A 227 7.67 -30.66 3.81
C VAL A 227 9.04 -30.11 3.44
N GLU A 228 9.33 -28.88 3.82
CA GLU A 228 10.59 -28.19 3.48
C GLU A 228 10.91 -28.19 1.98
N GLU A 229 9.90 -27.91 1.14
CA GLU A 229 9.94 -27.91 -0.32
C GLU A 229 10.17 -29.32 -0.97
N ILE A 230 10.35 -30.36 -0.18
CA ILE A 230 10.47 -31.72 -0.66
C ILE A 230 9.07 -32.38 -0.74
N PRO A 231 8.64 -32.84 -1.92
CA PRO A 231 7.38 -33.56 -2.05
C PRO A 231 7.47 -34.91 -1.31
N ARG A 232 6.62 -35.09 -0.33
CA ARG A 232 6.43 -36.34 0.40
C ARG A 232 5.04 -36.88 0.16
N TYR A 233 4.86 -38.15 0.45
CA TYR A 233 3.58 -38.80 0.33
C TYR A 233 3.18 -39.44 1.66
N GLY A 234 1.89 -39.51 1.88
CA GLY A 234 1.35 -40.18 3.05
C GLY A 234 -0.07 -40.65 2.82
N PHE A 235 -0.65 -41.35 3.79
CA PHE A 235 -1.95 -42.00 3.68
C PHE A 235 -2.83 -41.59 4.84
N ILE A 236 -4.11 -41.30 4.52
CA ILE A 236 -5.18 -41.05 5.51
C ILE A 236 -6.28 -42.08 5.28
N GLN A 237 -6.89 -42.57 6.36
CA GLN A 237 -8.06 -43.41 6.25
C GLN A 237 -9.22 -42.61 5.62
N ALA A 238 -9.87 -43.19 4.61
CA ALA A 238 -10.95 -42.53 3.89
C ALA A 238 -12.13 -42.11 4.78
N GLN A 239 -12.37 -42.83 5.89
CA GLN A 239 -13.41 -42.47 6.87
C GLN A 239 -13.16 -41.13 7.60
N ASP A 240 -11.90 -40.73 7.75
CA ASP A 240 -11.49 -39.47 8.39
C ASP A 240 -11.56 -38.27 7.45
N LEU A 241 -11.96 -38.53 6.22
CA LEU A 241 -11.99 -37.52 5.15
C LEU A 241 -13.42 -37.35 4.60
N GLN A 242 -13.70 -36.14 4.18
CA GLN A 242 -14.86 -35.78 3.36
C GLN A 242 -14.38 -35.46 1.95
N ALA A 243 -14.88 -36.19 0.95
CA ALA A 243 -14.62 -35.88 -0.46
C ALA A 243 -15.25 -34.54 -0.83
N LEU A 244 -14.50 -33.70 -1.51
CA LEU A 244 -14.98 -32.44 -2.04
C LEU A 244 -15.16 -32.58 -3.56
N THR A 245 -16.42 -32.50 -4.00
CA THR A 245 -16.76 -32.48 -5.43
C THR A 245 -16.77 -31.05 -5.96
N PRO A 246 -16.52 -30.82 -7.29
CA PRO A 246 -16.67 -29.50 -7.88
C PRO A 246 -18.06 -28.94 -7.57
N ALA A 247 -18.10 -27.81 -6.90
CA ALA A 247 -19.35 -27.26 -6.41
C ALA A 247 -20.17 -26.66 -7.55
N THR A 248 -21.27 -27.31 -7.89
CA THR A 248 -22.43 -26.62 -8.48
C THR A 248 -23.14 -25.74 -7.42
N THR A 249 -22.58 -25.61 -6.21
CA THR A 249 -23.25 -25.18 -5.00
C THR A 249 -22.64 -23.92 -4.38
N ASN A 250 -23.50 -23.22 -3.81
CA ASN A 250 -23.51 -22.02 -3.00
C ASN A 250 -22.21 -21.75 -2.22
N GLN A 251 -21.31 -20.92 -2.77
CA GLN A 251 -20.15 -20.38 -2.05
C GLN A 251 -20.58 -19.36 -0.97
N SER A 252 -21.87 -19.03 -0.91
CA SER A 252 -22.48 -18.03 -0.02
C SER A 252 -22.69 -18.47 1.43
N THR A 253 -22.36 -19.73 1.78
CA THR A 253 -22.45 -20.23 3.15
C THR A 253 -21.18 -21.00 3.52
N VAL A 254 -20.74 -20.82 4.76
CA VAL A 254 -19.60 -21.55 5.34
C VAL A 254 -20.01 -22.00 6.74
N GLU A 255 -20.09 -23.34 6.93
CA GLU A 255 -20.39 -23.88 8.23
C GLU A 255 -19.18 -23.82 9.17
N VAL A 256 -19.41 -23.63 10.49
CA VAL A 256 -18.33 -23.49 11.49
C VAL A 256 -17.35 -24.67 11.45
N GLN A 257 -17.84 -25.89 11.23
CA GLN A 257 -17.02 -27.10 11.13
C GLN A 257 -16.14 -27.15 9.87
N GLU A 258 -16.49 -26.41 8.81
CA GLU A 258 -15.69 -26.30 7.58
C GLU A 258 -14.48 -25.37 7.77
N ILE A 259 -14.49 -24.53 8.80
CA ILE A 259 -13.44 -23.54 9.06
C ILE A 259 -12.30 -24.20 9.83
N PRO A 260 -11.07 -24.24 9.30
CA PRO A 260 -9.92 -24.76 10.02
C PRO A 260 -9.70 -24.03 11.35
N ARG A 261 -9.27 -24.76 12.38
CA ARG A 261 -9.01 -24.17 13.71
C ARG A 261 -7.72 -23.38 13.80
N GLN A 262 -6.84 -23.51 12.82
CA GLN A 262 -5.57 -22.81 12.78
C GLN A 262 -5.39 -22.06 11.46
N VAL A 263 -5.03 -20.80 11.56
CA VAL A 263 -4.48 -20.03 10.45
C VAL A 263 -3.00 -20.37 10.37
N ARG A 264 -2.62 -21.30 9.51
CA ARG A 264 -1.22 -21.76 9.40
C ARG A 264 -0.26 -20.66 9.03
N ALA A 265 -0.74 -19.73 8.17
CA ALA A 265 0.01 -18.55 7.74
C ALA A 265 0.47 -17.62 8.88
N SER A 266 -0.10 -17.70 10.07
CA SER A 266 0.25 -16.83 11.21
C SER A 266 0.37 -17.60 12.53
N ASN A 267 0.38 -18.93 12.51
CA ASN A 267 0.32 -19.80 13.68
C ASN A 267 -0.85 -19.46 14.65
N LEU A 268 -1.85 -18.72 14.15
CA LEU A 268 -2.98 -18.24 14.94
C LEU A 268 -3.98 -19.38 15.15
N LEU A 269 -4.19 -19.76 16.40
CA LEU A 269 -5.30 -20.64 16.78
C LEU A 269 -6.57 -19.82 16.92
N LEU A 270 -7.60 -20.18 16.14
CA LEU A 270 -8.90 -19.56 16.19
C LEU A 270 -9.70 -20.07 17.39
N THR A 271 -10.29 -19.16 18.16
CA THR A 271 -11.30 -19.52 19.15
C THR A 271 -12.60 -19.94 18.46
N GLU A 272 -13.49 -20.59 19.18
CA GLU A 272 -14.82 -20.92 18.63
C GLU A 272 -15.62 -19.66 18.25
N ALA A 273 -15.46 -18.58 19.01
CA ALA A 273 -16.06 -17.29 18.68
C ALA A 273 -15.52 -16.70 17.37
N ASP A 274 -14.21 -16.85 17.09
CA ASP A 274 -13.62 -16.46 15.82
C ASP A 274 -14.20 -17.25 14.65
N ARG A 275 -14.32 -18.56 14.81
CA ARG A 275 -14.91 -19.44 13.79
C ARG A 275 -16.37 -19.11 13.54
N GLN A 276 -17.14 -18.81 14.59
CA GLN A 276 -18.54 -18.35 14.45
C GLN A 276 -18.62 -17.02 13.68
N LYS A 277 -17.75 -16.04 13.98
CA LYS A 277 -17.71 -14.77 13.25
C LYS A 277 -17.32 -14.98 11.78
N LEU A 278 -16.37 -15.85 11.51
CA LEU A 278 -16.00 -16.25 10.14
C LEU A 278 -17.13 -16.96 9.41
N SER A 279 -17.88 -17.82 10.09
CA SER A 279 -19.07 -18.50 9.50
C SER A 279 -20.18 -17.50 9.16
N GLN A 280 -20.33 -16.43 9.93
CA GLN A 280 -21.35 -15.40 9.71
C GLN A 280 -20.98 -14.43 8.60
N ASN A 281 -19.76 -13.88 8.64
CA ASN A 281 -19.33 -12.78 7.78
C ASN A 281 -18.33 -13.20 6.68
N GLY A 282 -17.76 -14.40 6.78
CA GLY A 282 -16.67 -14.86 5.89
C GLY A 282 -15.30 -14.24 6.20
N PHE A 283 -15.24 -13.22 7.04
CA PHE A 283 -14.00 -12.54 7.43
C PHE A 283 -14.15 -11.73 8.72
N TYR A 284 -13.01 -11.31 9.26
CA TYR A 284 -12.91 -10.21 10.24
C TYR A 284 -11.56 -9.52 10.10
N VAL A 285 -11.48 -8.28 10.59
CA VAL A 285 -10.25 -7.50 10.71
C VAL A 285 -9.87 -7.38 12.18
N GLU A 286 -8.59 -7.39 12.50
CA GLU A 286 -8.09 -7.19 13.85
C GLU A 286 -6.82 -6.32 13.84
N ASN A 287 -6.58 -5.60 14.95
CA ASN A 287 -5.32 -4.90 15.11
C ASN A 287 -4.17 -5.92 15.20
N MET A 288 -3.06 -5.62 14.59
CA MET A 288 -1.86 -6.45 14.70
C MET A 288 -1.36 -6.42 16.15
N PRO A 289 -1.14 -7.58 16.80
CA PRO A 289 -0.38 -7.58 18.04
C PRO A 289 1.06 -7.15 17.74
N PRO A 290 1.70 -6.38 18.63
CA PRO A 290 3.11 -6.10 18.48
C PRO A 290 3.89 -7.42 18.48
N LEU A 291 4.79 -7.60 17.52
CA LEU A 291 5.74 -8.72 17.47
C LEU A 291 6.94 -8.36 18.36
N GLY A 292 6.82 -8.56 19.67
CA GLY A 292 7.78 -8.04 20.65
C GLY A 292 7.71 -6.51 20.72
N ASP A 293 8.82 -5.82 20.48
CA ASP A 293 8.89 -4.35 20.43
C ASP A 293 8.67 -3.80 19.00
N ILE A 294 8.17 -4.63 18.07
CA ILE A 294 8.08 -4.29 16.64
C ILE A 294 6.65 -4.05 16.27
N TYR A 295 6.38 -2.90 15.69
CA TYR A 295 5.17 -2.60 14.95
C TYR A 295 5.46 -2.78 13.45
N LEU A 296 4.61 -3.54 12.77
CA LEU A 296 4.60 -3.51 11.31
C LEU A 296 3.94 -2.18 10.92
N ASP A 297 4.70 -1.32 10.29
CA ASP A 297 4.31 0.03 9.91
C ASP A 297 4.14 0.22 8.39
N ASP A 298 4.57 -0.77 7.61
CA ASP A 298 4.43 -0.89 6.17
C ASP A 298 3.55 -2.08 5.79
N MET A 299 2.65 -1.88 4.83
CA MET A 299 1.74 -2.93 4.36
C MET A 299 2.47 -4.01 3.55
N ALA A 300 3.44 -3.66 2.71
CA ALA A 300 4.21 -4.62 1.93
C ALA A 300 5.08 -5.51 2.84
N ASP A 301 5.75 -4.93 3.83
CA ASP A 301 6.52 -5.66 4.84
C ASP A 301 5.65 -6.61 5.67
N SER A 302 4.36 -6.25 5.89
CA SER A 302 3.40 -7.11 6.58
C SER A 302 3.19 -8.45 5.86
N TYR A 303 3.30 -8.48 4.54
CA TYR A 303 3.27 -9.72 3.73
C TYR A 303 4.62 -10.47 3.75
N GLN A 304 5.74 -9.81 4.09
CA GLN A 304 7.07 -10.44 4.16
C GLN A 304 7.32 -11.27 5.42
N ASN A 305 6.38 -11.32 6.36
CA ASN A 305 6.53 -12.07 7.59
C ASN A 305 6.61 -13.59 7.32
N ARG A 306 7.83 -14.09 7.11
CA ARG A 306 8.19 -15.44 6.62
C ARG A 306 7.90 -16.58 7.61
N SER A 307 7.47 -16.28 8.83
CA SER A 307 7.30 -17.29 9.90
C SER A 307 6.09 -18.20 9.73
N ALA A 308 5.20 -17.91 8.81
CA ALA A 308 3.93 -18.61 8.69
C ALA A 308 3.59 -18.83 7.21
N GLY A 309 3.44 -20.06 6.79
CA GLY A 309 3.15 -20.49 5.42
C GLY A 309 2.18 -19.55 4.67
N ARG A 310 2.56 -19.17 3.50
CA ARG A 310 2.13 -18.10 2.58
C ARG A 310 0.70 -18.20 2.03
N GLN A 311 -0.30 -18.40 2.89
CA GLN A 311 -1.73 -18.38 2.52
C GLN A 311 -2.24 -16.93 2.43
N TYR A 312 -1.65 -16.13 1.55
CA TYR A 312 -1.98 -14.72 1.44
C TYR A 312 -3.38 -14.50 0.87
N PHE A 313 -4.07 -13.52 1.45
CA PHE A 313 -5.21 -12.85 0.86
C PHE A 313 -4.71 -11.53 0.27
N ILE A 314 -4.60 -11.48 -1.05
CA ILE A 314 -4.10 -10.27 -1.73
C ILE A 314 -5.22 -9.26 -1.82
N THR A 315 -5.07 -8.15 -1.12
CA THR A 315 -6.09 -7.10 -0.98
C THR A 315 -5.96 -6.00 -2.05
N SER A 316 -7.06 -5.32 -2.35
CA SER A 316 -7.06 -4.05 -3.06
C SER A 316 -6.25 -2.98 -2.31
N ASP A 317 -6.28 -3.01 -0.99
CA ASP A 317 -5.53 -2.11 -0.10
C ASP A 317 -4.01 -2.17 -0.36
N LEU A 318 -3.42 -3.37 -0.51
CA LEU A 318 -2.00 -3.54 -0.86
C LEU A 318 -1.65 -2.85 -2.19
N PHE A 319 -2.50 -3.03 -3.20
CA PHE A 319 -2.25 -2.42 -4.52
C PHE A 319 -2.43 -0.90 -4.49
N LEU A 320 -3.40 -0.39 -3.75
CA LEU A 320 -3.60 1.05 -3.59
C LEU A 320 -2.41 1.69 -2.88
N HIS A 321 -1.95 1.10 -1.78
CA HIS A 321 -0.79 1.60 -1.03
C HIS A 321 0.50 1.58 -1.86
N ALA A 322 0.76 0.48 -2.58
CA ALA A 322 1.92 0.42 -3.49
C ALA A 322 1.83 1.45 -4.63
N TYR A 323 0.62 1.72 -5.14
CA TYR A 323 0.40 2.75 -6.16
C TYR A 323 0.75 4.14 -5.64
N HIS A 324 0.30 4.46 -4.41
CA HIS A 324 0.69 5.67 -3.69
C HIS A 324 2.21 5.79 -3.58
N LEU A 325 2.90 4.77 -3.06
CA LEU A 325 4.35 4.82 -2.85
C LEU A 325 5.13 5.09 -4.14
N ILE A 326 4.76 4.44 -5.26
CA ILE A 326 5.43 4.67 -6.55
C ILE A 326 5.12 6.08 -7.08
N PHE A 327 3.89 6.55 -6.93
CA PHE A 327 3.46 7.86 -7.39
C PHE A 327 4.12 8.99 -6.58
N ASP A 328 4.09 8.93 -5.26
CA ASP A 328 4.70 9.91 -4.37
C ASP A 328 6.21 10.04 -4.65
N ARG A 329 6.92 8.92 -4.83
CA ARG A 329 8.33 8.91 -5.19
C ARG A 329 8.62 9.52 -6.56
N MET A 330 7.81 9.17 -7.56
CA MET A 330 7.91 9.79 -8.89
C MET A 330 7.72 11.31 -8.79
N LEU A 331 6.72 11.75 -8.03
CA LEU A 331 6.41 13.17 -7.86
C LEU A 331 7.58 13.91 -7.20
N GLN A 332 8.14 13.37 -6.11
CA GLN A 332 9.34 13.92 -5.46
C GLN A 332 10.51 14.05 -6.44
N ASP A 333 10.80 13.01 -7.23
CA ASP A 333 11.91 13.05 -8.21
C ASP A 333 11.71 14.15 -9.26
N VAL A 334 10.49 14.28 -9.78
CA VAL A 334 10.15 15.33 -10.76
C VAL A 334 10.24 16.72 -10.14
N GLU A 335 9.79 16.89 -8.92
CA GLU A 335 9.84 18.15 -8.18
C GLU A 335 11.27 18.57 -7.87
N GLU A 336 12.11 17.69 -7.35
CA GLU A 336 13.50 17.98 -7.03
C GLU A 336 14.32 18.29 -8.27
N ASN A 337 14.18 17.50 -9.34
CA ASN A 337 15.08 17.52 -10.48
C ASN A 337 14.59 18.35 -11.68
N LYS A 338 13.29 18.67 -11.75
CA LYS A 338 12.68 19.41 -12.87
C LYS A 338 11.94 20.67 -12.44
N PHE A 339 10.90 20.52 -11.58
CA PHE A 339 10.01 21.62 -11.27
C PHE A 339 10.69 22.70 -10.41
N SER A 340 11.36 22.31 -9.32
CA SER A 340 11.99 23.25 -8.39
C SER A 340 13.08 24.11 -9.06
N PRO A 341 14.03 23.55 -9.83
CA PRO A 341 14.98 24.36 -10.60
C PRO A 341 14.30 25.32 -11.60
N THR A 342 13.30 24.81 -12.34
CA THR A 342 12.56 25.59 -13.35
C THR A 342 11.84 26.78 -12.73
N VAL A 343 11.05 26.55 -11.69
CA VAL A 343 10.27 27.60 -11.01
C VAL A 343 11.20 28.61 -10.31
N THR A 344 12.30 28.14 -9.73
CA THR A 344 13.31 29.01 -9.08
C THR A 344 13.94 29.97 -10.06
N GLU A 345 14.34 29.48 -11.23
CA GLU A 345 14.94 30.31 -12.27
C GLU A 345 13.93 31.29 -12.88
N LEU A 346 12.73 30.80 -13.16
CA LEU A 346 11.61 31.59 -13.69
C LEU A 346 11.26 32.75 -12.75
N ALA A 347 11.08 32.51 -11.47
CA ALA A 347 10.77 33.53 -10.46
C ALA A 347 11.87 34.60 -10.38
N ALA A 348 13.14 34.18 -10.39
CA ALA A 348 14.27 35.09 -10.32
C ALA A 348 14.41 35.97 -11.59
N LYS A 349 14.18 35.40 -12.78
CA LYS A 349 14.18 36.14 -14.05
C LYS A 349 13.05 37.15 -14.11
N LEU A 350 11.84 36.74 -13.74
CA LEU A 350 10.67 37.62 -13.73
C LEU A 350 10.84 38.77 -12.73
N ALA A 351 11.33 38.53 -11.52
CA ALA A 351 11.60 39.59 -10.54
C ALA A 351 12.61 40.63 -11.07
N LYS A 352 13.74 40.18 -11.66
CA LYS A 352 14.75 41.09 -12.23
C LYS A 352 14.23 41.86 -13.44
N THR A 353 13.48 41.21 -14.32
CA THR A 353 12.89 41.85 -15.49
C THR A 353 11.86 42.88 -15.08
N THR A 354 10.99 42.57 -14.11
CA THR A 354 10.01 43.51 -13.58
C THR A 354 10.68 44.72 -12.92
N GLU A 355 11.77 44.52 -12.18
CA GLU A 355 12.57 45.63 -11.60
C GLU A 355 13.09 46.57 -12.70
N ASN A 356 13.62 46.02 -13.80
CA ASN A 356 14.07 46.79 -14.92
C ASN A 356 12.93 47.56 -15.62
N GLU A 357 11.77 46.94 -15.78
CA GLU A 357 10.58 47.62 -16.33
C GLU A 357 10.15 48.83 -15.46
N VAL A 358 10.14 48.66 -14.13
CA VAL A 358 9.85 49.80 -13.23
C VAL A 358 10.88 50.91 -13.36
N LYS A 359 12.18 50.59 -13.49
CA LYS A 359 13.28 51.56 -13.62
C LYS A 359 13.25 52.31 -14.94
N THR A 360 12.84 51.63 -16.02
CA THR A 360 12.86 52.20 -17.39
C THR A 360 11.51 52.82 -17.79
N LEU A 361 10.50 52.68 -16.95
CA LEU A 361 9.17 53.24 -17.20
C LEU A 361 9.22 54.74 -17.25
N PRO A 362 8.75 55.41 -18.34
CA PRO A 362 8.79 56.86 -18.49
C PRO A 362 8.16 57.57 -17.29
N PRO A 363 8.66 58.72 -16.84
CA PRO A 363 8.05 59.51 -15.77
C PRO A 363 6.62 59.97 -16.09
N THR A 364 6.27 60.03 -17.36
CA THR A 364 4.94 60.38 -17.89
C THR A 364 3.95 59.20 -17.89
N ALA A 365 4.43 57.99 -17.58
CA ALA A 365 3.52 56.83 -17.52
C ALA A 365 2.50 56.97 -16.37
N PRO A 366 1.29 56.53 -16.56
CA PRO A 366 0.26 56.55 -15.51
C PRO A 366 0.73 55.88 -14.21
N SER A 367 0.48 56.47 -13.03
CA SER A 367 0.88 55.92 -11.72
C SER A 367 0.33 54.50 -11.52
N ALA A 368 -0.87 54.23 -12.00
CA ALA A 368 -1.49 52.89 -11.92
C ALA A 368 -0.68 51.78 -12.62
N VAL A 369 -0.04 52.08 -13.74
CA VAL A 369 0.86 51.11 -14.42
C VAL A 369 2.12 50.85 -13.61
N ARG A 370 2.68 51.91 -13.01
CA ARG A 370 3.81 51.80 -12.12
C ARG A 370 3.49 50.99 -10.87
N GLU A 371 2.33 51.25 -10.27
CA GLU A 371 1.86 50.51 -9.10
C GLU A 371 1.58 49.03 -9.41
N ALA A 372 1.07 48.72 -10.58
CA ALA A 372 0.90 47.35 -11.07
C ALA A 372 2.24 46.61 -11.23
N LEU A 373 3.23 47.24 -11.88
CA LEU A 373 4.58 46.68 -11.98
C LEU A 373 5.26 46.52 -10.62
N LEU A 374 5.04 47.44 -9.67
CA LEU A 374 5.55 47.27 -8.30
C LEU A 374 4.86 46.11 -7.56
N TYR A 375 3.60 45.83 -7.85
CA TYR A 375 2.92 44.68 -7.34
C TYR A 375 3.52 43.37 -7.91
N ASP A 376 3.73 43.28 -9.21
CA ASP A 376 4.41 42.14 -9.86
C ASP A 376 5.84 41.98 -9.33
N LEU A 377 6.59 43.09 -9.14
CA LEU A 377 7.94 43.05 -8.56
C LEU A 377 7.91 42.46 -7.13
N LEU A 378 6.96 42.87 -6.30
CA LEU A 378 6.76 42.31 -4.97
C LEU A 378 6.46 40.81 -5.04
N TYR A 379 5.49 40.45 -5.86
CA TYR A 379 5.01 39.07 -6.03
C TYR A 379 6.15 38.13 -6.44
N PHE A 380 6.86 38.43 -7.51
CA PHE A 380 7.98 37.61 -8.00
C PHE A 380 9.23 37.68 -7.09
N SER A 381 9.49 38.81 -6.42
CA SER A 381 10.60 38.91 -5.47
C SER A 381 10.39 38.06 -4.21
N VAL A 382 9.18 37.99 -3.69
CA VAL A 382 8.84 37.08 -2.57
C VAL A 382 9.03 35.62 -3.00
N ALA A 383 8.45 35.22 -4.12
CA ALA A 383 8.63 33.87 -4.67
C ALA A 383 10.11 33.51 -4.88
N ALA A 384 10.86 34.38 -5.56
CA ALA A 384 12.29 34.16 -5.81
C ALA A 384 13.11 34.04 -4.52
N LYS A 385 12.75 34.77 -3.45
CA LYS A 385 13.43 34.68 -2.16
C LYS A 385 13.07 33.42 -1.38
N LEU A 386 11.83 32.98 -1.45
CA LEU A 386 11.38 31.71 -0.84
C LEU A 386 12.07 30.51 -1.49
N LEU A 387 12.14 30.49 -2.82
CA LEU A 387 12.76 29.44 -3.62
C LEU A 387 14.31 29.47 -3.57
N LYS A 388 14.91 30.67 -3.52
CA LYS A 388 16.38 30.87 -3.60
C LYS A 388 16.88 31.77 -2.47
N GLN A 389 17.45 31.14 -1.44
CA GLN A 389 17.88 31.84 -0.22
C GLN A 389 18.78 33.06 -0.45
N ASN A 390 19.68 33.04 -1.43
CA ASN A 390 20.60 34.11 -1.73
C ASN A 390 20.04 35.16 -2.73
N PHE A 391 18.75 35.10 -3.09
CA PHE A 391 18.12 36.10 -3.94
C PHE A 391 18.07 37.46 -3.25
N VAL A 392 18.49 38.53 -3.97
CA VAL A 392 18.52 39.90 -3.46
C VAL A 392 17.26 40.64 -3.88
N ILE A 393 16.46 41.01 -2.90
CA ILE A 393 15.20 41.74 -3.10
C ILE A 393 15.49 43.22 -3.40
N SER A 394 14.82 43.76 -4.41
CA SER A 394 14.87 45.18 -4.76
C SER A 394 14.42 46.07 -3.59
N ASP A 395 15.15 47.17 -3.36
CA ASP A 395 14.80 48.16 -2.31
C ASP A 395 13.40 48.76 -2.49
N MET A 396 12.90 48.79 -3.74
CA MET A 396 11.57 49.33 -4.07
C MET A 396 10.42 48.59 -3.36
N VAL A 397 10.60 47.30 -3.06
CA VAL A 397 9.56 46.43 -2.47
C VAL A 397 10.01 45.73 -1.19
N ARG A 398 11.26 45.92 -0.77
CA ARG A 398 11.88 45.21 0.36
C ARG A 398 11.07 45.25 1.63
N LYS A 399 10.53 46.42 1.98
CA LYS A 399 9.76 46.60 3.24
C LYS A 399 8.56 45.67 3.31
N ASP A 400 7.75 45.61 2.25
CA ASP A 400 6.55 44.79 2.21
C ASP A 400 6.94 43.29 2.03
N ALA A 401 7.95 42.99 1.17
CA ALA A 401 8.43 41.65 0.92
C ALA A 401 8.91 40.91 2.18
N VAL A 402 9.63 41.60 3.08
CA VAL A 402 10.11 40.99 4.34
C VAL A 402 8.97 40.52 5.22
N VAL A 403 7.85 41.25 5.29
CA VAL A 403 6.69 40.85 6.09
C VAL A 403 6.06 39.55 5.54
N PHE A 404 5.86 39.49 4.22
CA PHE A 404 5.35 38.25 3.58
C PHE A 404 6.29 37.06 3.80
N ILE A 405 7.59 37.25 3.56
CA ILE A 405 8.57 36.17 3.72
C ILE A 405 8.61 35.66 5.15
N SER A 406 8.61 36.58 6.14
CA SER A 406 8.58 36.18 7.56
C SER A 406 7.30 35.42 7.92
N GLY A 407 6.13 35.88 7.46
CA GLY A 407 4.87 35.18 7.69
C GLY A 407 4.87 33.78 7.09
N VAL A 408 5.33 33.62 5.84
CA VAL A 408 5.44 32.33 5.16
C VAL A 408 6.44 31.39 5.87
N GLN A 409 7.57 31.92 6.34
CA GLN A 409 8.59 31.12 7.03
C GLN A 409 8.13 30.66 8.42
N ASN A 410 7.43 31.51 9.15
CA ASN A 410 6.90 31.19 10.47
C ASN A 410 5.67 30.28 10.39
N ALA A 411 4.95 30.32 9.26
CA ALA A 411 3.72 29.54 9.02
C ALA A 411 2.67 29.71 10.13
N GLU A 412 2.54 30.91 10.69
CA GLU A 412 1.60 31.22 11.78
C GLU A 412 0.93 32.58 11.56
N GLY A 413 -0.33 32.67 11.99
CA GLY A 413 -1.09 33.93 11.97
C GLY A 413 -1.58 34.32 10.58
N SER A 414 -1.96 35.60 10.48
CA SER A 414 -2.47 36.23 9.27
C SER A 414 -1.70 37.49 8.92
N LEU A 415 -1.96 38.01 7.72
CA LEU A 415 -1.33 39.26 7.26
C LEU A 415 -1.81 40.44 8.14
N PRO A 416 -0.91 41.36 8.58
CA PRO A 416 -1.29 42.54 9.31
C PRO A 416 -2.29 43.46 8.55
N ASP A 417 -3.27 44.07 9.22
CA ASP A 417 -4.38 44.84 8.63
C ASP A 417 -3.92 45.90 7.60
N TYR A 418 -2.80 46.59 7.85
CA TYR A 418 -2.29 47.63 6.95
C TYR A 418 -1.75 47.06 5.61
N LEU A 419 -1.41 45.75 5.58
CA LEU A 419 -1.07 45.03 4.36
C LEU A 419 -2.27 44.30 3.80
N SER A 420 -3.15 43.74 4.64
CA SER A 420 -4.40 43.09 4.17
C SER A 420 -5.27 44.09 3.39
N SER A 421 -5.40 45.33 3.86
CA SER A 421 -6.12 46.41 3.17
C SER A 421 -5.48 46.78 1.81
N LYS A 422 -4.18 46.52 1.66
CA LYS A 422 -3.39 46.83 0.44
C LYS A 422 -3.26 45.67 -0.53
N PHE A 423 -3.16 44.44 -0.01
CA PHE A 423 -2.78 43.28 -0.81
C PHE A 423 -3.79 42.11 -0.71
N GLY A 424 -4.88 42.26 0.05
CA GLY A 424 -5.82 41.19 0.40
C GLY A 424 -5.29 40.33 1.56
N ASP A 425 -6.20 39.56 2.17
CA ASP A 425 -5.87 38.72 3.31
C ASP A 425 -4.98 37.53 2.94
N GLU A 426 -4.22 37.01 3.91
CA GLU A 426 -3.43 35.79 3.79
C GLU A 426 -3.38 35.06 5.12
N ASP A 427 -3.65 33.77 5.07
CA ASP A 427 -3.53 32.82 6.18
C ASP A 427 -2.17 32.11 6.07
N PHE A 428 -1.23 32.51 6.92
CA PHE A 428 0.13 31.95 6.88
C PHE A 428 0.19 30.52 7.43
N THR A 429 -0.81 30.00 8.12
CA THR A 429 -0.84 28.61 8.56
C THR A 429 -0.82 27.62 7.39
N GLN A 430 -1.25 28.07 6.21
CA GLN A 430 -1.24 27.31 4.97
C GLN A 430 0.18 27.00 4.44
N TYR A 431 1.19 27.76 4.86
CA TYR A 431 2.58 27.58 4.44
C TYR A 431 3.38 26.66 5.38
N LYS A 432 2.72 26.05 6.38
CA LYS A 432 3.31 24.99 7.18
C LYS A 432 3.70 23.86 6.26
N VAL A 433 5.00 23.53 6.21
CA VAL A 433 5.53 22.43 5.40
C VAL A 433 4.99 21.10 5.92
N ARG A 434 4.67 20.18 5.03
CA ARG A 434 4.05 18.89 5.33
C ARG A 434 4.12 17.95 4.13
N GLY A 435 3.73 16.66 4.32
CA GLY A 435 3.91 15.65 3.31
C GLY A 435 5.40 15.41 3.01
N HIS A 436 5.72 14.82 1.92
CA HIS A 436 7.10 14.54 1.52
C HIS A 436 8.02 15.78 1.46
N TYR A 437 7.44 17.01 1.49
CA TYR A 437 8.21 18.26 1.50
C TYR A 437 8.97 18.51 2.81
N GLU A 438 8.70 17.79 3.91
CA GLU A 438 9.50 17.90 5.15
C GLU A 438 10.87 17.28 5.05
N LYS A 439 11.10 16.42 4.09
CA LYS A 439 12.28 15.58 3.90
C LYS A 439 13.59 16.39 3.93
N ASP A 440 13.64 17.48 3.21
CA ASP A 440 14.83 18.32 3.15
C ASP A 440 14.51 19.81 2.91
N GLU A 441 15.53 20.64 3.08
CA GLU A 441 15.40 22.10 2.95
C GLU A 441 15.08 22.56 1.52
N ALA A 442 15.44 21.81 0.48
CA ALA A 442 15.17 22.17 -0.91
C ALA A 442 13.68 21.97 -1.22
N LEU A 443 13.11 20.84 -0.84
CA LEU A 443 11.67 20.57 -0.93
C LEU A 443 10.84 21.54 -0.08
N GLN A 444 11.29 21.87 1.14
CA GLN A 444 10.63 22.87 1.99
C GLN A 444 10.58 24.26 1.34
N ARG A 445 11.65 24.66 0.66
CA ARG A 445 11.67 25.92 -0.10
C ARG A 445 10.75 25.87 -1.31
N TYR A 446 10.77 24.76 -2.03
CA TYR A 446 9.89 24.54 -3.17
C TYR A 446 8.42 24.61 -2.75
N PHE A 447 8.06 23.91 -1.68
CA PHE A 447 6.71 23.95 -1.10
C PHE A 447 6.24 25.39 -0.82
N ARG A 448 7.05 26.17 -0.08
CA ARG A 448 6.68 27.54 0.26
C ARG A 448 6.57 28.45 -0.97
N GLY A 449 7.45 28.28 -1.95
CA GLY A 449 7.43 29.04 -3.20
C GLY A 449 6.23 28.71 -4.09
N MET A 450 5.91 27.43 -4.26
CA MET A 450 4.74 26.98 -5.03
C MET A 450 3.43 27.31 -4.31
N MET A 451 3.39 27.15 -2.99
CA MET A 451 2.22 27.56 -2.18
C MET A 451 1.98 29.06 -2.30
N TRP A 452 3.04 29.88 -2.37
CA TRP A 452 2.92 31.31 -2.65
C TRP A 452 2.27 31.57 -4.01
N PHE A 453 2.71 30.93 -5.07
CA PHE A 453 2.10 31.05 -6.40
C PHE A 453 0.67 30.52 -6.44
N GLY A 454 0.41 29.41 -5.76
CA GLY A 454 -0.89 28.74 -5.72
C GLY A 454 -1.97 29.53 -4.96
N ARG A 455 -1.57 30.24 -3.92
CA ARG A 455 -2.52 30.95 -3.01
C ARG A 455 -2.72 32.40 -3.38
N ARG A 456 -1.64 33.14 -3.69
CA ARG A 456 -1.75 34.58 -3.93
C ARG A 456 -2.52 34.88 -5.22
N SER A 457 -3.64 35.56 -5.07
CA SER A 457 -4.59 35.86 -6.15
C SER A 457 -4.48 37.31 -6.62
N PHE A 458 -4.62 37.54 -7.91
CA PHE A 458 -4.82 38.85 -8.52
C PHE A 458 -6.32 39.08 -8.74
N LEU A 459 -6.96 39.75 -7.81
CA LEU A 459 -8.41 39.97 -7.82
C LEU A 459 -8.85 40.85 -8.99
N LEU A 460 -9.83 40.39 -9.77
CA LEU A 460 -10.43 41.14 -10.87
C LEU A 460 -11.15 42.40 -10.39
N SER A 461 -11.60 42.46 -9.14
CA SER A 461 -12.22 43.62 -8.51
C SER A 461 -11.23 44.71 -8.08
N ASP A 462 -9.91 44.38 -8.00
CA ASP A 462 -8.86 45.36 -7.69
C ASP A 462 -8.17 45.83 -8.97
N ARG A 463 -8.23 47.17 -9.21
CA ARG A 463 -7.68 47.79 -10.44
C ARG A 463 -6.19 47.51 -10.60
N ARG A 464 -5.38 47.62 -9.54
CA ARG A 464 -3.96 47.40 -9.56
C ARG A 464 -3.58 45.97 -9.82
N MET A 465 -4.27 45.00 -9.14
CA MET A 465 -4.05 43.59 -9.32
C MET A 465 -4.45 43.14 -10.72
N THR A 466 -5.55 43.66 -11.28
CA THR A 466 -5.94 43.37 -12.65
C THR A 466 -4.93 43.87 -13.66
N LEU A 467 -4.41 45.09 -13.50
CA LEU A 467 -3.35 45.64 -14.36
C LEU A 467 -2.06 44.82 -14.24
N ALA A 468 -1.66 44.42 -13.04
CA ALA A 468 -0.52 43.56 -12.82
C ALA A 468 -0.66 42.23 -13.60
N ALA A 469 -1.79 41.53 -13.42
CA ALA A 469 -2.05 40.29 -14.13
C ALA A 469 -2.05 40.43 -15.68
N ILE A 470 -2.54 41.54 -16.23
CA ILE A 470 -2.48 41.86 -17.67
C ILE A 470 -1.01 41.93 -18.16
N LEU A 471 -0.07 42.40 -17.35
CA LEU A 471 1.33 42.60 -17.71
C LEU A 471 2.19 41.34 -17.63
N ILE A 472 1.77 40.33 -16.85
CA ILE A 472 2.55 39.09 -16.64
C ILE A 472 2.89 38.37 -17.96
N PRO A 473 1.99 38.19 -18.95
CA PRO A 473 2.33 37.57 -20.23
C PRO A 473 3.47 38.31 -20.97
N GLY A 474 3.48 39.68 -20.92
CA GLY A 474 4.53 40.49 -21.51
C GLY A 474 5.88 40.36 -20.78
N LEU A 475 5.88 40.18 -19.48
CA LEU A 475 7.07 39.88 -18.69
C LEU A 475 7.64 38.50 -19.04
N LEU A 476 6.80 37.47 -19.20
CA LEU A 476 7.19 36.13 -19.61
C LEU A 476 7.81 36.11 -21.03
N GLU A 477 7.21 36.83 -21.98
CA GLU A 477 7.78 36.97 -23.32
C GLU A 477 9.17 37.61 -23.30
N LYS A 478 9.38 38.66 -22.48
CA LYS A 478 10.66 39.35 -22.34
C LYS A 478 11.76 38.44 -21.77
N VAL A 479 11.46 37.56 -20.86
CA VAL A 479 12.42 36.56 -20.31
C VAL A 479 12.57 35.34 -21.20
N GLN A 480 11.78 35.21 -22.27
CA GLN A 480 11.77 34.08 -23.21
C GLN A 480 11.39 32.74 -22.54
N GLU A 481 10.57 32.76 -21.51
CA GLU A 481 10.18 31.57 -20.72
C GLU A 481 8.71 31.16 -20.92
N THR A 482 8.05 31.70 -21.94
CA THR A 482 6.65 31.37 -22.23
C THR A 482 6.43 29.87 -22.43
N HIS A 483 7.29 29.22 -23.23
CA HIS A 483 7.21 27.77 -23.49
C HIS A 483 7.51 26.96 -22.22
N THR A 484 8.49 27.36 -21.44
CA THR A 484 8.84 26.70 -20.17
C THR A 484 7.67 26.72 -19.18
N PHE A 485 7.03 27.91 -19.07
CA PHE A 485 5.84 28.06 -18.23
C PHE A 485 4.69 27.17 -18.73
N ASP A 486 4.37 27.22 -20.03
CA ASP A 486 3.26 26.47 -20.61
C ASP A 486 3.47 24.94 -20.49
N SER A 487 4.72 24.46 -20.61
CA SER A 487 5.07 23.05 -20.43
C SER A 487 4.86 22.59 -18.98
N LEU A 488 5.30 23.41 -18.01
CA LEU A 488 5.11 23.14 -16.58
C LEU A 488 3.62 23.11 -16.20
N ASP A 489 2.88 24.15 -16.62
CA ASP A 489 1.46 24.27 -16.32
C ASP A 489 0.65 23.11 -16.92
N HIS A 490 0.94 22.74 -18.16
CA HIS A 490 0.27 21.61 -18.84
C HIS A 490 0.56 20.25 -18.19
N SER A 491 1.77 20.06 -17.65
CA SER A 491 2.09 18.82 -16.92
C SER A 491 1.31 18.70 -15.62
N LEU A 492 1.16 19.80 -14.90
CA LEU A 492 0.34 19.84 -13.69
C LEU A 492 -1.16 19.70 -13.99
N ASP A 493 -1.63 20.21 -15.15
CA ASP A 493 -3.01 20.01 -15.59
C ASP A 493 -3.36 18.52 -15.77
N TYR A 494 -2.42 17.72 -16.28
CA TYR A 494 -2.66 16.29 -16.45
C TYR A 494 -2.56 15.54 -15.12
N VAL A 495 -1.55 15.82 -14.30
CA VAL A 495 -1.30 15.07 -13.06
C VAL A 495 -2.40 15.30 -12.02
N VAL A 496 -2.82 16.55 -11.84
CA VAL A 496 -3.79 16.92 -10.79
C VAL A 496 -5.11 17.44 -11.38
N GLY A 497 -5.03 18.36 -12.32
CA GLY A 497 -6.19 19.01 -12.92
C GLY A 497 -5.90 20.42 -13.42
N ALA A 498 -6.80 20.97 -14.20
CA ALA A 498 -6.70 22.34 -14.66
C ALA A 498 -6.82 23.34 -13.48
N GLN A 499 -6.24 24.51 -13.61
CA GLN A 499 -6.38 25.55 -12.60
C GLN A 499 -7.86 25.94 -12.40
N ASP A 500 -8.33 26.02 -11.17
CA ASP A 500 -9.72 26.43 -10.84
C ASP A 500 -9.95 27.95 -11.05
N LYS A 501 -8.88 28.74 -11.06
CA LYS A 501 -8.97 30.19 -11.25
C LYS A 501 -8.63 30.59 -12.69
N TYR A 502 -8.70 31.89 -13.01
CA TYR A 502 -8.33 32.35 -14.34
C TYR A 502 -6.85 32.08 -14.62
N THR A 503 -6.58 31.51 -15.78
CA THR A 503 -5.26 31.06 -16.20
C THR A 503 -4.51 32.11 -17.03
N LEU A 504 -3.20 31.92 -17.16
CA LEU A 504 -2.37 32.73 -18.05
C LEU A 504 -2.85 32.64 -19.51
N ALA A 505 -3.22 31.44 -19.99
CA ALA A 505 -3.77 31.23 -21.33
C ALA A 505 -5.08 32.00 -21.55
N GLY A 506 -5.98 31.98 -20.57
CA GLY A 506 -7.21 32.78 -20.59
C GLY A 506 -6.93 34.28 -20.68
N TYR A 507 -6.00 34.78 -19.87
CA TYR A 507 -5.59 36.20 -19.90
C TYR A 507 -4.89 36.60 -21.19
N ARG A 508 -4.05 35.75 -21.79
CA ARG A 508 -3.48 35.96 -23.14
C ARG A 508 -4.57 36.12 -24.18
N SER A 509 -5.59 35.26 -24.17
CA SER A 509 -6.71 35.36 -25.09
C SER A 509 -7.48 36.68 -24.96
N VAL A 510 -7.78 37.10 -23.73
CA VAL A 510 -8.44 38.39 -23.48
C VAL A 510 -7.54 39.56 -23.81
N ASN A 511 -6.23 39.51 -23.51
CA ASN A 511 -5.28 40.52 -23.92
C ASN A 511 -5.26 40.72 -25.47
N LYS A 512 -5.26 39.63 -26.23
CA LYS A 512 -5.33 39.69 -27.71
C LYS A 512 -6.57 40.42 -28.21
N LYS A 513 -7.72 40.18 -27.56
CA LYS A 513 -9.01 40.83 -27.90
C LYS A 513 -8.98 42.33 -27.57
N VAL A 514 -8.39 42.74 -26.44
CA VAL A 514 -8.48 44.12 -25.94
C VAL A 514 -7.28 44.97 -26.42
N PHE A 515 -6.05 44.42 -26.42
CA PHE A 515 -4.84 45.13 -26.73
C PHE A 515 -4.27 44.80 -28.12
N GLY A 516 -4.84 43.83 -28.85
CA GLY A 516 -4.34 43.36 -30.15
C GLY A 516 -3.11 42.42 -30.06
N THR A 517 -2.65 42.10 -28.87
CA THR A 517 -1.51 41.20 -28.59
C THR A 517 -1.81 40.37 -27.35
N GLU A 518 -1.28 39.15 -27.32
CA GLU A 518 -1.38 38.24 -26.16
C GLU A 518 -0.51 38.70 -24.96
N ALA A 519 0.55 39.47 -25.24
CA ALA A 519 1.56 39.88 -24.28
C ALA A 519 1.79 41.41 -24.33
N PRO A 520 0.84 42.25 -23.87
CA PRO A 520 0.98 43.68 -23.92
C PRO A 520 2.06 44.15 -22.96
N ASN A 521 2.88 45.14 -23.40
CA ASN A 521 3.84 45.82 -22.55
C ASN A 521 3.23 47.05 -21.82
N ALA A 522 3.90 47.58 -20.83
CA ALA A 522 3.45 48.71 -20.01
C ALA A 522 3.01 49.93 -20.82
N ASN A 523 3.68 50.23 -21.96
CA ASN A 523 3.33 51.36 -22.81
C ASN A 523 2.04 51.14 -23.56
N GLN A 524 1.79 49.91 -24.06
CA GLN A 524 0.55 49.54 -24.73
C GLN A 524 -0.64 49.60 -23.76
N VAL A 525 -0.47 49.12 -22.52
CA VAL A 525 -1.50 49.17 -21.46
C VAL A 525 -1.79 50.62 -21.03
N ALA A 526 -0.79 51.49 -21.03
CA ALA A 526 -0.97 52.90 -20.68
C ALA A 526 -1.85 53.69 -21.66
N ILE A 527 -1.93 53.24 -22.92
CA ILE A 527 -2.75 53.87 -23.96
C ILE A 527 -4.24 53.51 -23.67
N LYS A 528 -5.07 54.50 -23.46
CA LYS A 528 -6.50 54.36 -23.14
C LYS A 528 -6.73 53.46 -21.90
N LEU A 529 -5.94 53.62 -20.87
CA LEU A 529 -5.84 52.76 -19.69
C LEU A 529 -7.22 52.40 -19.12
N ASP A 530 -8.12 53.37 -18.88
CA ASP A 530 -9.40 53.15 -18.24
C ASP A 530 -10.36 52.39 -19.15
N ASP A 531 -10.47 52.78 -20.45
CA ASP A 531 -11.33 52.10 -21.44
C ASP A 531 -10.88 50.63 -21.63
N SER A 532 -9.53 50.41 -21.73
CA SER A 532 -8.97 49.06 -21.92
C SER A 532 -9.16 48.18 -20.70
N LEU A 533 -9.01 48.72 -19.48
CA LEU A 533 -9.22 47.93 -18.26
C LEU A 533 -10.68 47.51 -18.08
N GLU A 534 -11.62 48.46 -18.33
CA GLU A 534 -13.04 48.11 -18.28
C GLU A 534 -13.44 47.07 -19.35
N ALA A 535 -12.91 47.23 -20.61
CA ALA A 535 -13.09 46.25 -21.66
C ALA A 535 -12.50 44.89 -21.32
N PHE A 536 -11.31 44.87 -20.67
CA PHE A 536 -10.64 43.65 -20.19
C PHE A 536 -11.50 42.92 -19.15
N SER A 537 -11.95 43.63 -18.12
CA SER A 537 -12.77 43.04 -17.05
C SER A 537 -14.07 42.48 -17.56
N ARG A 538 -14.76 43.20 -18.48
CA ARG A 538 -15.97 42.70 -19.15
C ARG A 538 -15.70 41.47 -20.01
N ALA A 539 -14.58 41.42 -20.71
CA ALA A 539 -14.19 40.26 -21.53
C ALA A 539 -13.83 39.05 -20.69
N VAL A 540 -13.11 39.22 -19.57
CA VAL A 540 -12.86 38.11 -18.60
C VAL A 540 -14.18 37.53 -18.09
N GLU A 541 -15.13 38.39 -17.72
CA GLU A 541 -16.42 37.94 -17.19
C GLU A 541 -17.33 37.23 -18.23
N SER A 542 -17.20 37.60 -19.53
CA SER A 542 -18.01 37.01 -20.59
C SER A 542 -17.39 35.78 -21.23
N ASP A 543 -16.07 35.74 -21.36
CA ASP A 543 -15.36 34.76 -22.19
C ASP A 543 -14.72 33.63 -21.38
N LEU A 544 -14.43 33.86 -20.09
CA LEU A 544 -13.76 32.85 -19.25
C LEU A 544 -14.74 32.22 -18.24
N PRO A 545 -14.64 30.90 -18.02
CA PRO A 545 -15.49 30.23 -17.04
C PRO A 545 -15.17 30.75 -15.60
N PRO A 546 -16.19 30.93 -14.75
CA PRO A 546 -15.96 31.36 -13.38
C PRO A 546 -15.32 30.22 -12.55
N PRO A 547 -14.53 30.57 -11.50
CA PRO A 547 -14.03 29.59 -10.55
C PRO A 547 -15.14 28.78 -9.90
N GLN A 548 -14.87 27.50 -9.63
CA GLN A 548 -15.84 26.54 -9.08
C GLN A 548 -15.65 26.27 -7.59
N ILE A 549 -14.42 26.39 -7.07
CA ILE A 549 -14.07 26.16 -5.66
C ILE A 549 -13.84 27.52 -4.97
N VAL A 550 -14.53 27.72 -3.83
CA VAL A 550 -14.36 28.93 -3.01
C VAL A 550 -13.31 28.67 -1.95
N SER A 551 -12.09 29.14 -2.19
CA SER A 551 -10.91 28.97 -1.29
C SER A 551 -10.54 30.22 -0.49
N ILE A 552 -11.31 31.34 -0.58
CA ILE A 552 -11.02 32.61 0.06
C ILE A 552 -12.07 32.92 1.12
N GLN A 553 -11.63 33.37 2.31
CA GLN A 553 -12.53 33.95 3.32
C GLN A 553 -13.10 35.28 2.80
N THR A 554 -14.41 35.36 2.63
CA THR A 554 -15.01 36.58 2.11
C THR A 554 -15.66 37.47 3.20
N GLY A 555 -15.75 36.99 4.46
CA GLY A 555 -16.37 37.79 5.57
C GLY A 555 -17.82 38.25 5.34
N LEU A 556 -18.37 37.98 4.15
CA LEU A 556 -19.68 38.45 3.71
C LEU A 556 -20.72 37.33 3.75
N GLY A 557 -21.91 37.63 4.19
CA GLY A 557 -23.02 36.69 4.27
C GLY A 557 -23.42 36.04 2.94
N HIS A 558 -24.36 35.18 3.04
CA HIS A 558 -24.80 34.03 2.23
C HIS A 558 -25.22 34.23 0.76
N GLN A 559 -24.90 35.35 0.09
CA GLN A 559 -25.25 35.51 -1.31
C GLN A 559 -24.17 34.90 -2.22
N GLN A 560 -24.43 33.70 -2.72
CA GLN A 560 -23.53 32.93 -3.58
C GLN A 560 -22.98 33.72 -4.81
N GLN A 561 -23.81 34.59 -5.41
CA GLN A 561 -23.38 35.41 -6.55
C GLN A 561 -22.33 36.46 -6.17
N ASP A 562 -22.42 37.03 -4.99
CA ASP A 562 -21.46 38.04 -4.52
C ASP A 562 -20.14 37.38 -4.09
N ARG A 563 -20.21 36.18 -3.51
CA ARG A 563 -19.02 35.36 -3.25
C ARG A 563 -18.27 34.98 -4.52
N LEU A 564 -18.96 34.53 -5.57
CA LEU A 564 -18.36 34.20 -6.87
C LEU A 564 -17.69 35.43 -7.51
N LYS A 565 -18.24 36.63 -7.37
CA LYS A 565 -17.60 37.86 -7.86
C LYS A 565 -16.30 38.17 -7.12
N MET A 566 -16.21 37.92 -5.81
CA MET A 566 -15.01 38.13 -5.01
C MET A 566 -13.91 37.10 -5.26
N VAL A 567 -14.26 35.89 -5.71
CA VAL A 567 -13.31 34.81 -6.03
C VAL A 567 -12.74 34.92 -7.43
N ARG A 568 -13.33 35.77 -8.30
CA ARG A 568 -12.81 36.02 -9.65
C ARG A 568 -11.42 36.61 -9.59
N SER A 569 -10.43 35.76 -9.83
CA SER A 569 -9.03 36.13 -9.71
C SER A 569 -8.17 35.32 -10.66
N PHE A 570 -7.09 35.94 -11.11
CA PHE A 570 -5.98 35.26 -11.79
C PHE A 570 -4.97 34.74 -10.75
N LYS A 571 -4.41 33.57 -11.01
CA LYS A 571 -3.26 33.03 -10.28
C LYS A 571 -2.19 32.59 -11.28
N PHE A 572 -0.92 32.80 -10.96
CA PHE A 572 0.20 32.51 -11.90
C PHE A 572 0.40 30.99 -12.06
N LEU A 573 0.62 30.28 -10.99
CA LEU A 573 0.60 28.81 -10.90
C LEU A 573 -0.42 28.45 -9.84
N GLY A 574 -1.72 28.58 -10.19
CA GLY A 574 -2.84 28.39 -9.29
C GLY A 574 -3.00 26.95 -8.85
N GLN A 575 -3.63 26.76 -7.67
CA GLN A 575 -4.06 25.45 -7.23
C GLN A 575 -5.12 24.88 -8.19
N ARG A 576 -5.13 23.57 -8.29
CA ARG A 576 -5.86 22.83 -9.32
C ARG A 576 -7.26 22.43 -8.85
N PHE A 577 -8.20 22.43 -9.79
CA PHE A 577 -9.50 21.83 -9.58
C PHE A 577 -9.34 20.31 -9.42
N THR A 578 -9.91 19.76 -8.35
CA THR A 578 -10.12 18.32 -8.19
C THR A 578 -11.59 18.04 -7.88
N LEU A 579 -12.11 16.94 -8.40
CA LEU A 579 -13.54 16.61 -8.25
C LEU A 579 -13.93 16.54 -6.75
N ASP A 580 -13.16 15.89 -5.93
CA ASP A 580 -13.42 15.73 -4.50
C ASP A 580 -13.38 17.05 -3.71
N ALA A 581 -12.45 17.96 -4.02
CA ALA A 581 -12.41 19.30 -3.41
C ALA A 581 -13.66 20.11 -3.81
N PHE A 582 -14.09 20.00 -5.06
CA PHE A 582 -15.37 20.58 -5.50
C PHE A 582 -16.55 19.96 -4.75
N LEU A 583 -16.61 18.61 -4.63
CA LEU A 583 -17.68 17.93 -3.90
C LEU A 583 -17.75 18.38 -2.43
N LEU A 584 -16.61 18.42 -1.73
CA LEU A 584 -16.51 18.90 -0.35
C LEU A 584 -17.00 20.36 -0.21
N ASN A 585 -16.54 21.23 -1.12
CA ASN A 585 -16.97 22.63 -1.14
C ASN A 585 -18.47 22.75 -1.35
N GLN A 586 -19.05 21.96 -2.26
CA GLN A 586 -20.49 21.97 -2.57
C GLN A 586 -21.34 21.29 -1.48
N MET A 587 -20.78 20.39 -0.67
CA MET A 587 -21.44 19.75 0.47
C MET A 587 -21.29 20.54 1.77
N SER A 588 -20.77 21.75 1.72
CA SER A 588 -20.64 22.68 2.85
C SER A 588 -21.50 23.95 2.64
N SER A 589 -21.54 24.80 3.67
CA SER A 589 -22.23 26.12 3.59
C SER A 589 -21.62 26.98 2.46
N PRO A 590 -22.43 27.71 1.69
CA PRO A 590 -23.87 27.96 1.89
C PRO A 590 -24.80 26.97 1.19
N ASN A 591 -24.30 25.96 0.47
CA ASN A 591 -25.11 25.03 -0.33
C ASN A 591 -25.86 24.03 0.56
N VAL A 592 -25.26 23.66 1.70
CA VAL A 592 -25.81 22.72 2.67
C VAL A 592 -25.80 23.36 4.06
N GLY A 593 -26.91 23.25 4.78
CA GLY A 593 -27.19 23.95 6.03
C GLY A 593 -27.95 25.24 5.79
N SER A 594 -28.09 26.05 6.83
CA SER A 594 -28.79 27.36 6.82
C SER A 594 -27.97 28.41 7.55
N ASP A 595 -28.40 29.68 7.51
CA ASP A 595 -27.73 30.77 8.21
C ASP A 595 -27.67 30.57 9.73
N GLN A 596 -28.66 29.89 10.29
CA GLN A 596 -28.75 29.59 11.73
C GLN A 596 -27.99 28.30 12.10
N ASN A 597 -27.81 27.41 11.13
CA ASN A 597 -27.11 26.14 11.31
C ASN A 597 -26.22 25.83 10.05
N PRO A 598 -25.11 26.56 9.88
CA PRO A 598 -24.26 26.39 8.71
C PRO A 598 -23.42 25.11 8.81
N ARG A 599 -23.34 24.34 7.71
CA ARG A 599 -22.46 23.20 7.63
C ARG A 599 -21.06 23.65 7.19
N ASN A 600 -20.21 24.01 8.14
CA ASN A 600 -18.89 24.57 7.86
C ASN A 600 -17.83 23.49 7.52
N LEU A 601 -17.95 22.28 8.06
CA LEU A 601 -17.09 21.16 7.71
C LEU A 601 -17.91 20.05 7.05
N PRO A 602 -17.55 19.63 5.83
CA PRO A 602 -18.03 18.39 5.21
C PRO A 602 -17.35 17.17 5.86
N SER A 603 -17.54 15.98 5.32
CA SER A 603 -16.83 14.77 5.79
C SER A 603 -16.37 13.93 4.61
N THR A 604 -15.42 13.02 4.83
CA THR A 604 -14.99 12.03 3.84
C THR A 604 -16.14 11.16 3.37
N LEU A 605 -17.11 10.87 4.26
CA LEU A 605 -18.32 10.13 3.89
C LEU A 605 -19.12 10.80 2.77
N ASP A 606 -19.08 12.15 2.65
CA ASP A 606 -19.73 12.84 1.53
C ASP A 606 -19.06 12.46 0.19
N VAL A 607 -17.73 12.49 0.14
CA VAL A 607 -16.96 12.10 -1.05
C VAL A 607 -17.22 10.63 -1.39
N MET A 608 -17.07 9.73 -0.42
CA MET A 608 -17.24 8.29 -0.63
C MET A 608 -18.68 7.93 -1.06
N MET A 609 -19.69 8.59 -0.48
CA MET A 609 -21.09 8.45 -0.90
C MET A 609 -21.28 8.91 -2.35
N LEU A 610 -20.72 10.05 -2.74
CA LEU A 610 -20.82 10.60 -4.07
C LEU A 610 -20.02 9.81 -5.11
N LEU A 611 -18.99 9.08 -4.68
CA LEU A 611 -18.30 8.06 -5.49
C LEU A 611 -19.04 6.70 -5.51
N GLY A 612 -20.21 6.58 -4.89
CA GLY A 612 -21.08 5.40 -5.00
C GLY A 612 -21.03 4.42 -3.82
N SER A 613 -20.36 4.73 -2.72
CA SER A 613 -20.33 3.86 -1.53
C SER A 613 -21.70 3.80 -0.85
N LYS A 614 -22.28 2.58 -0.82
CA LYS A 614 -23.52 2.33 -0.09
C LYS A 614 -23.30 2.41 1.42
N ALA A 615 -22.16 1.89 1.93
CA ALA A 615 -21.82 1.97 3.34
C ALA A 615 -21.71 3.42 3.81
N ALA A 616 -21.09 4.32 3.04
CA ALA A 616 -21.07 5.76 3.37
C ALA A 616 -22.47 6.37 3.37
N THR A 617 -23.33 5.99 2.44
CA THR A 617 -24.73 6.45 2.40
C THR A 617 -25.51 6.01 3.64
N GLU A 618 -25.34 4.75 4.06
CA GLU A 618 -26.00 4.19 5.25
C GLU A 618 -25.48 4.85 6.54
N GLU A 619 -24.17 5.08 6.65
CA GLU A 619 -23.57 5.74 7.81
C GLU A 619 -24.06 7.20 7.95
N GLN A 620 -24.14 7.95 6.87
CA GLN A 620 -24.72 9.30 6.85
C GLN A 620 -26.20 9.32 7.25
N GLN A 621 -26.95 8.24 6.97
CA GLN A 621 -28.33 8.07 7.42
C GLN A 621 -28.40 7.72 8.91
N GLN A 622 -27.61 6.74 9.38
CA GLN A 622 -27.64 6.27 10.77
C GLN A 622 -27.14 7.34 11.75
N SER A 623 -26.12 8.10 11.40
CA SER A 623 -25.60 9.22 12.18
C SER A 623 -26.50 10.46 12.15
N GLN A 624 -27.64 10.39 11.48
CA GLN A 624 -28.61 11.48 11.28
C GLN A 624 -28.01 12.75 10.63
N GLN A 625 -26.84 12.69 10.02
CA GLN A 625 -26.22 13.85 9.39
C GLN A 625 -27.09 14.41 8.27
N ARG A 626 -27.75 13.53 7.50
CA ARG A 626 -28.66 13.93 6.40
C ARG A 626 -29.85 14.77 6.89
N ASN A 627 -30.40 14.44 8.07
CA ASN A 627 -31.55 15.16 8.65
C ASN A 627 -31.14 16.43 9.43
N LYS A 628 -29.85 16.57 9.74
CA LYS A 628 -29.32 17.68 10.52
C LYS A 628 -29.18 18.97 9.71
N TRP A 629 -28.99 18.84 8.40
CA TRP A 629 -28.62 19.94 7.53
C TRP A 629 -29.67 20.18 6.42
N ASP A 630 -30.11 21.43 6.29
CA ASP A 630 -30.98 21.84 5.21
C ASP A 630 -30.30 21.58 3.84
N ASN A 631 -31.07 21.19 2.84
CA ASN A 631 -30.66 20.92 1.46
C ASN A 631 -29.69 19.76 1.25
N TYR A 632 -29.31 19.00 2.29
CA TYR A 632 -28.29 17.92 2.17
C TYR A 632 -28.63 16.93 1.06
N ASP A 633 -29.81 16.30 1.10
CA ASP A 633 -30.22 15.26 0.14
C ASP A 633 -30.38 15.77 -1.31
N SER A 634 -30.91 16.97 -1.48
CA SER A 634 -31.09 17.58 -2.79
C SER A 634 -29.73 17.92 -3.43
N GLN A 635 -28.80 18.44 -2.63
CA GLN A 635 -27.44 18.76 -3.07
C GLN A 635 -26.65 17.49 -3.37
N ALA A 636 -26.70 16.47 -2.50
CA ALA A 636 -26.05 15.19 -2.72
C ALA A 636 -26.54 14.50 -3.99
N SER A 637 -27.85 14.49 -4.25
CA SER A 637 -28.44 13.92 -5.47
C SER A 637 -27.95 14.62 -6.75
N LYS A 638 -27.86 15.95 -6.72
CA LYS A 638 -27.30 16.76 -7.82
C LYS A 638 -25.82 16.42 -8.06
N LEU A 639 -25.04 16.36 -7.00
CA LEU A 639 -23.58 16.14 -7.08
C LEU A 639 -23.22 14.71 -7.51
N ALA A 640 -24.02 13.71 -7.14
CA ALA A 640 -23.82 12.33 -7.61
C ALA A 640 -23.89 12.24 -9.15
N GLY A 641 -24.83 12.96 -9.79
CA GLY A 641 -24.91 13.05 -11.24
C GLY A 641 -23.70 13.75 -11.87
N ILE A 642 -23.20 14.81 -11.23
CA ILE A 642 -22.01 15.54 -11.69
C ILE A 642 -20.77 14.66 -11.55
N ALA A 643 -20.58 13.98 -10.42
CA ALA A 643 -19.45 13.08 -10.19
C ALA A 643 -19.40 11.95 -11.22
N GLN A 644 -20.53 11.29 -11.48
CA GLN A 644 -20.63 10.24 -12.50
C GLN A 644 -20.31 10.76 -13.90
N GLN A 645 -20.82 11.94 -14.29
CA GLN A 645 -20.54 12.53 -15.58
C GLN A 645 -19.05 12.89 -15.72
N HIS A 646 -18.43 13.42 -14.66
CA HIS A 646 -17.02 13.81 -14.66
C HIS A 646 -16.10 12.59 -14.85
N LEU A 647 -16.34 11.51 -14.12
CA LEU A 647 -15.56 10.26 -14.19
C LEU A 647 -15.80 9.43 -15.48
N THR A 648 -16.69 9.85 -16.37
CA THR A 648 -16.88 9.26 -17.72
C THR A 648 -16.33 10.14 -18.84
N GLY A 649 -15.74 11.30 -18.51
CA GLY A 649 -15.22 12.29 -19.44
C GLY A 649 -13.75 12.11 -19.80
N ASN A 650 -13.10 13.22 -20.10
CA ASN A 650 -11.64 13.27 -20.30
C ASN A 650 -10.98 13.43 -18.92
N MET A 651 -10.52 12.32 -18.34
CA MET A 651 -9.99 12.25 -16.99
C MET A 651 -8.52 12.69 -16.93
N THR A 652 -8.18 13.37 -15.83
CA THR A 652 -6.80 13.55 -15.37
C THR A 652 -6.32 12.28 -14.66
N PHE A 653 -5.05 12.20 -14.34
CA PHE A 653 -4.52 11.10 -13.50
C PHE A 653 -5.22 11.06 -12.12
N TYR A 654 -5.48 12.22 -11.53
CA TYR A 654 -6.23 12.34 -10.27
C TYR A 654 -7.65 11.76 -10.39
N ASP A 655 -8.36 12.08 -11.47
CA ASP A 655 -9.71 11.55 -11.72
C ASP A 655 -9.72 10.03 -11.97
N GLU A 656 -8.69 9.51 -12.65
CA GLU A 656 -8.50 8.06 -12.88
C GLU A 656 -8.29 7.31 -11.56
N TRP A 657 -7.60 7.94 -10.59
CA TRP A 657 -7.50 7.38 -9.24
C TRP A 657 -8.86 7.33 -8.55
N LEU A 658 -9.63 8.43 -8.59
CA LEU A 658 -11.00 8.45 -8.03
C LEU A 658 -11.92 7.41 -8.71
N ASP A 659 -11.79 7.20 -10.02
CA ASP A 659 -12.53 6.15 -10.76
C ASP A 659 -12.09 4.74 -10.32
N THR A 660 -10.82 4.54 -10.04
CA THR A 660 -10.31 3.28 -9.45
C THR A 660 -10.94 3.04 -8.08
N LEU A 661 -11.03 4.06 -7.21
CA LEU A 661 -11.73 3.95 -5.92
C LEU A 661 -13.22 3.68 -6.07
N ASN A 662 -13.90 4.33 -7.04
CA ASN A 662 -15.30 4.05 -7.36
C ASN A 662 -15.54 2.56 -7.64
N SER A 663 -14.57 1.87 -8.26
CA SER A 663 -14.68 0.43 -8.57
C SER A 663 -14.81 -0.48 -7.33
N LEU A 664 -14.34 -0.03 -6.16
CA LEU A 664 -14.51 -0.74 -4.89
C LEU A 664 -15.98 -0.80 -4.45
N PHE A 665 -16.78 0.15 -4.89
CA PHE A 665 -18.17 0.33 -4.48
C PHE A 665 -19.18 -0.28 -5.47
N LEU A 666 -18.72 -0.77 -6.61
CA LEU A 666 -19.57 -1.42 -7.61
C LEU A 666 -20.09 -2.77 -7.07
N PRO A 667 -21.28 -3.20 -7.52
CA PRO A 667 -21.81 -4.51 -7.14
C PRO A 667 -20.85 -5.63 -7.55
N THR A 668 -20.50 -6.49 -6.61
CA THR A 668 -19.68 -7.67 -6.89
C THR A 668 -20.48 -8.78 -7.57
N THR A 669 -19.85 -9.51 -8.48
CA THR A 669 -20.38 -10.78 -9.05
C THR A 669 -19.85 -12.01 -8.30
N SER A 670 -18.97 -11.82 -7.32
CA SER A 670 -18.45 -12.87 -6.46
C SER A 670 -19.55 -13.51 -5.63
N LYS A 671 -19.46 -14.84 -5.46
CA LYS A 671 -20.37 -15.63 -4.60
C LYS A 671 -19.73 -15.98 -3.24
N GLN A 672 -18.53 -15.50 -2.96
CA GLN A 672 -17.86 -15.74 -1.68
C GLN A 672 -18.64 -15.06 -0.53
N LEU A 673 -18.81 -15.76 0.57
CA LEU A 673 -19.60 -15.29 1.74
C LEU A 673 -19.15 -13.89 2.19
N PHE A 674 -17.85 -13.66 2.27
CA PHE A 674 -17.31 -12.39 2.76
C PHE A 674 -17.69 -11.18 1.88
N THR A 675 -17.93 -11.38 0.58
CA THR A 675 -18.28 -10.28 -0.35
C THR A 675 -19.76 -9.90 -0.33
N LEU A 676 -20.64 -10.72 0.24
CA LEU A 676 -22.10 -10.55 0.15
C LEU A 676 -22.67 -9.69 1.25
N GLY A 677 -21.94 -9.56 2.36
CA GLY A 677 -22.41 -8.88 3.58
C GLY A 677 -22.12 -7.38 3.60
N GLN A 678 -22.90 -6.65 4.41
CA GLN A 678 -22.65 -5.25 4.74
C GLN A 678 -21.23 -5.01 5.32
N PRO A 679 -20.65 -5.88 6.18
CA PRO A 679 -19.29 -5.71 6.69
C PRO A 679 -18.23 -5.53 5.60
N TRP A 680 -18.37 -6.20 4.45
CA TRP A 680 -17.44 -6.04 3.33
C TRP A 680 -17.55 -4.68 2.65
N GLN A 681 -18.75 -4.13 2.58
CA GLN A 681 -18.97 -2.77 2.06
C GLN A 681 -18.29 -1.72 2.95
N TYR A 682 -18.28 -1.92 4.28
CA TYR A 682 -17.54 -1.06 5.21
C TYR A 682 -16.02 -1.24 5.11
N LYS A 683 -15.52 -2.47 4.86
CA LYS A 683 -14.09 -2.69 4.53
C LYS A 683 -13.70 -1.91 3.27
N ASN A 684 -14.52 -1.97 2.22
CA ASN A 684 -14.27 -1.24 0.98
C ASN A 684 -14.37 0.29 1.17
N LEU A 685 -15.30 0.76 2.00
CA LEU A 685 -15.36 2.17 2.40
C LEU A 685 -14.05 2.59 3.09
N ASN A 686 -13.54 1.76 4.00
CA ASN A 686 -12.26 2.01 4.68
C ASN A 686 -11.09 2.10 3.69
N ALA A 687 -10.98 1.14 2.77
CA ALA A 687 -9.95 1.14 1.72
C ALA A 687 -10.03 2.38 0.81
N GLY A 688 -11.24 2.76 0.40
CA GLY A 688 -11.47 3.95 -0.42
C GLY A 688 -11.12 5.25 0.30
N ALA A 689 -11.52 5.40 1.57
CA ALA A 689 -11.22 6.58 2.39
C ALA A 689 -9.72 6.71 2.67
N ALA A 690 -9.04 5.61 2.97
CA ALA A 690 -7.61 5.59 3.24
C ALA A 690 -6.78 5.91 2.00
N SER A 691 -7.04 5.28 0.86
CA SER A 691 -6.33 5.56 -0.39
C SER A 691 -6.63 6.97 -0.92
N TRP A 692 -7.85 7.48 -0.71
CA TRP A 692 -8.14 8.89 -0.98
C TRP A 692 -7.32 9.83 -0.08
N THR A 693 -7.10 9.46 1.19
CA THR A 693 -6.21 10.21 2.09
C THR A 693 -4.79 10.26 1.55
N GLU A 694 -4.24 9.14 1.07
CA GLU A 694 -2.93 9.08 0.42
C GLU A 694 -2.87 9.99 -0.83
N LEU A 695 -3.88 9.95 -1.70
CA LEU A 695 -3.97 10.84 -2.86
C LEU A 695 -3.99 12.33 -2.46
N LYS A 696 -4.71 12.70 -1.40
CA LYS A 696 -4.73 14.05 -0.86
C LYS A 696 -3.38 14.47 -0.28
N HIS A 697 -2.71 13.55 0.39
CA HIS A 697 -1.36 13.75 0.93
C HIS A 697 -0.34 13.99 -0.20
N ASP A 698 -0.30 13.17 -1.23
CA ASP A 698 0.67 13.27 -2.33
C ASP A 698 0.49 14.55 -3.15
N THR A 699 -0.74 15.02 -3.30
CA THR A 699 -1.10 16.20 -4.11
C THR A 699 -1.33 17.47 -3.27
N ILE A 700 -0.91 17.48 -2.02
CA ILE A 700 -1.21 18.51 -1.01
C ILE A 700 -0.78 19.93 -1.42
N LEU A 701 0.26 20.05 -2.22
CA LEU A 701 0.78 21.33 -2.74
C LEU A 701 -0.07 21.85 -3.90
N TYR A 702 -0.62 20.98 -4.71
CA TYR A 702 -1.25 21.30 -5.99
C TYR A 702 -2.76 21.33 -5.94
N ALA A 703 -3.38 20.39 -5.22
CA ALA A 703 -4.82 20.35 -5.05
C ALA A 703 -5.30 21.53 -4.16
N ASP A 704 -6.40 22.15 -4.54
CA ASP A 704 -6.96 23.26 -3.76
C ASP A 704 -7.60 22.71 -2.48
N GLN A 705 -6.98 22.97 -1.29
CA GLN A 705 -7.45 22.42 -0.01
C GLN A 705 -6.69 22.82 1.29
N SER A 706 -6.80 22.02 2.36
CA SER A 706 -6.39 22.19 3.73
C SER A 706 -5.69 20.97 4.39
N ASN A 707 -4.77 20.98 5.32
CA ASN A 707 -3.52 20.28 5.64
C ASN A 707 -3.36 19.37 6.89
N ALA A 708 -2.19 18.81 7.15
CA ALA A 708 -1.56 17.70 7.73
C ALA A 708 -0.42 17.50 8.71
N GLU A 709 0.09 16.39 9.14
CA GLU A 709 1.43 15.75 9.31
C GLU A 709 1.81 14.95 10.62
N MET A 710 2.85 14.16 10.81
CA MET A 710 3.89 13.17 10.73
C MET A 710 4.41 12.35 11.99
N GLY A 711 5.25 11.30 11.94
CA GLY A 711 6.48 10.74 12.37
C GLY A 711 6.85 9.47 13.12
N GLU A 712 7.60 8.59 12.62
CA GLU A 712 8.63 7.52 12.76
C GLU A 712 8.71 6.40 13.84
N GLY A 713 9.27 5.17 13.48
CA GLY A 713 9.71 4.04 14.34
C GLY A 713 10.34 2.82 13.62
N ASP A 714 11.15 1.97 14.30
CA ASP A 714 12.11 0.95 13.78
C ASP A 714 11.72 -0.54 13.95
N GLU A 715 12.43 -1.46 13.21
CA GLU A 715 12.17 -2.89 12.99
C GLU A 715 12.96 -3.93 13.79
N PHE A 716 12.51 -5.24 13.75
CA PHE A 716 13.34 -6.45 14.01
C PHE A 716 12.73 -7.79 13.49
N GLU A 717 13.59 -8.85 13.25
CA GLU A 717 13.31 -10.15 12.62
C GLU A 717 13.21 -11.38 13.55
N ILE A 718 12.46 -12.45 13.12
CA ILE A 718 12.39 -13.77 13.77
C ILE A 718 12.39 -14.91 12.72
N PRO A 719 13.05 -16.10 12.96
CA PRO A 719 13.29 -17.15 11.95
C PRO A 719 12.22 -18.26 11.83
N PRO A 720 12.25 -19.12 10.76
CA PRO A 720 11.10 -19.78 10.17
C PRO A 720 10.84 -21.25 10.53
N TYR A 721 9.58 -21.67 10.36
CA TYR A 721 9.10 -23.06 10.29
C TYR A 721 8.21 -23.25 9.06
N ASN A 722 8.28 -24.42 8.36
CA ASN A 722 7.70 -24.62 7.03
C ASN A 722 6.67 -25.77 6.97
N PRO A 723 5.38 -25.52 6.76
CA PRO A 723 4.36 -26.52 6.41
C PRO A 723 4.06 -26.59 4.90
N PRO A 724 3.24 -27.58 4.40
CA PRO A 724 2.95 -27.75 2.97
C PRO A 724 2.39 -26.48 2.35
N ALA A 725 2.73 -26.25 1.06
CA ALA A 725 2.46 -25.00 0.33
C ALA A 725 1.00 -24.56 0.46
N PRO A 726 0.73 -23.47 1.15
CA PRO A 726 -0.62 -23.00 1.37
C PRO A 726 -1.13 -22.26 0.13
N LYS A 727 -2.42 -22.38 -0.16
CA LYS A 727 -3.05 -21.75 -1.32
C LYS A 727 -3.66 -20.41 -0.91
N GLY A 728 -3.10 -19.32 -1.39
CA GLY A 728 -3.61 -17.98 -1.20
C GLY A 728 -4.87 -17.69 -2.04
N TYR A 729 -5.32 -16.45 -2.00
CA TYR A 729 -6.51 -15.94 -2.70
C TYR A 729 -6.31 -14.48 -3.07
N VAL A 730 -6.78 -14.03 -4.23
CA VAL A 730 -6.82 -12.62 -4.63
C VAL A 730 -8.20 -12.06 -4.30
N GLU A 731 -8.32 -10.83 -3.84
CA GLU A 731 -9.59 -10.16 -3.62
C GLU A 731 -10.44 -10.22 -4.90
N PRO A 732 -11.69 -10.78 -4.88
CA PRO A 732 -12.42 -11.08 -6.09
C PRO A 732 -13.13 -9.85 -6.67
N ASN A 733 -12.34 -8.81 -6.99
CA ASN A 733 -12.77 -7.59 -7.66
C ASN A 733 -11.95 -7.35 -8.93
N PRO A 734 -12.21 -8.09 -10.03
CA PRO A 734 -11.45 -7.93 -11.27
C PRO A 734 -11.60 -6.53 -11.88
N ILE A 735 -12.73 -5.84 -11.65
CA ILE A 735 -12.97 -4.48 -12.17
C ILE A 735 -11.98 -3.49 -11.53
N PHE A 736 -11.69 -3.63 -10.24
CA PHE A 736 -10.70 -2.80 -9.55
C PHE A 736 -9.31 -2.94 -10.19
N PHE A 737 -8.81 -4.16 -10.34
CA PHE A 737 -7.49 -4.41 -10.94
C PHE A 737 -7.43 -3.96 -12.42
N GLN A 738 -8.55 -4.10 -13.14
CA GLN A 738 -8.68 -3.62 -14.52
C GLN A 738 -8.53 -2.11 -14.60
N ARG A 739 -9.29 -1.33 -13.80
CA ARG A 739 -9.23 0.13 -13.79
C ARG A 739 -7.87 0.64 -13.35
N LEU A 740 -7.30 0.04 -12.32
CA LEU A 740 -5.92 0.36 -11.88
C LEU A 740 -4.93 0.16 -13.03
N GLY A 741 -4.99 -0.97 -13.72
CA GLY A 741 -4.13 -1.22 -14.89
C GLY A 741 -4.35 -0.23 -16.03
N GLN A 742 -5.60 0.20 -16.28
CA GLN A 742 -5.95 1.19 -17.31
C GLN A 742 -5.45 2.59 -16.94
N SER A 743 -5.60 3.02 -15.70
CA SER A 743 -5.06 4.29 -15.20
C SER A 743 -3.54 4.37 -15.42
N ILE A 744 -2.81 3.30 -15.10
CA ILE A 744 -1.37 3.24 -15.35
C ILE A 744 -1.05 3.30 -16.86
N ASP A 745 -1.81 2.61 -17.72
CA ASP A 745 -1.63 2.65 -19.18
C ASP A 745 -1.79 4.08 -19.73
N GLN A 746 -2.79 4.81 -19.26
CA GLN A 746 -3.04 6.19 -19.69
C GLN A 746 -1.94 7.14 -19.20
N MET A 747 -1.53 7.00 -17.93
CA MET A 747 -0.43 7.77 -17.33
C MET A 747 0.88 7.57 -18.11
N LEU A 748 1.27 6.31 -18.36
CA LEU A 748 2.47 5.98 -19.13
C LEU A 748 2.43 6.58 -20.55
N GLY A 749 1.26 6.55 -21.21
CA GLY A 749 1.06 7.15 -22.52
C GLY A 749 1.29 8.65 -22.54
N ARG A 750 0.78 9.38 -21.55
CA ARG A 750 0.82 10.86 -21.51
C ARG A 750 2.11 11.42 -20.91
N LEU A 751 2.65 10.79 -19.84
CA LEU A 751 3.86 11.29 -19.18
C LEU A 751 5.15 10.96 -19.94
N LYS A 752 5.17 9.89 -20.72
CA LYS A 752 6.32 9.54 -21.57
C LYS A 752 6.68 10.65 -22.55
N ASP A 753 5.68 11.26 -23.16
CA ASP A 753 5.87 12.32 -24.17
C ASP A 753 6.20 13.67 -23.55
N SER A 754 5.92 13.89 -22.28
CA SER A 754 6.18 15.14 -21.56
C SER A 754 7.67 15.36 -21.24
N GLY A 755 8.48 14.29 -21.18
CA GLY A 755 9.88 14.33 -20.75
C GLY A 755 10.09 14.62 -19.25
N PHE A 756 9.02 14.63 -18.45
CA PHE A 756 9.10 14.86 -17.00
C PHE A 756 9.35 13.58 -16.20
N ILE A 757 8.83 12.43 -16.64
CA ILE A 757 9.07 11.15 -15.99
C ILE A 757 10.38 10.52 -16.48
N THR A 758 11.16 9.92 -15.57
CA THR A 758 12.38 9.20 -15.91
C THR A 758 12.10 7.78 -16.40
N ASP A 759 13.05 7.17 -17.13
CA ASP A 759 12.95 5.77 -17.58
C ASP A 759 12.78 4.80 -16.40
N GLU A 760 13.33 5.13 -15.23
CA GLU A 760 13.18 4.35 -14.02
C GLU A 760 11.72 4.22 -13.58
N TYR A 761 11.00 5.34 -13.51
CA TYR A 761 9.59 5.31 -13.10
C TYR A 761 8.68 4.75 -14.19
N LEU A 762 9.01 4.94 -15.47
CA LEU A 762 8.34 4.24 -16.57
C LEU A 762 8.44 2.72 -16.41
N ASP A 763 9.61 2.21 -16.03
CA ASP A 763 9.85 0.77 -15.75
C ASP A 763 9.06 0.27 -14.54
N LYS A 764 9.07 1.05 -13.42
CA LYS A 764 8.33 0.72 -12.19
C LYS A 764 6.82 0.63 -12.43
N PHE A 765 6.24 1.63 -13.06
CA PHE A 765 4.81 1.62 -13.39
C PHE A 765 4.46 0.51 -14.40
N THR A 766 5.34 0.21 -15.37
CA THR A 766 5.14 -0.92 -16.30
C THR A 766 5.14 -2.25 -15.57
N THR A 767 6.04 -2.44 -14.60
CA THR A 767 6.09 -3.63 -13.74
C THR A 767 4.84 -3.72 -12.89
N PHE A 768 4.46 -2.65 -12.21
CA PHE A 768 3.28 -2.60 -11.36
C PHE A 768 1.98 -2.87 -12.14
N ARG A 769 1.84 -2.29 -13.34
CA ARG A 769 0.75 -2.61 -14.26
C ARG A 769 0.66 -4.11 -14.58
N THR A 770 1.81 -4.76 -14.80
CA THR A 770 1.86 -6.20 -15.08
C THR A 770 1.35 -7.00 -13.87
N LEU A 771 1.69 -6.58 -12.65
CA LEU A 771 1.15 -7.19 -11.43
C LEU A 771 -0.37 -7.00 -11.31
N ALA A 772 -0.88 -5.78 -11.57
CA ALA A 772 -2.31 -5.50 -11.56
C ALA A 772 -3.08 -6.35 -12.57
N ARG A 773 -2.58 -6.46 -13.83
CA ARG A 773 -3.18 -7.31 -14.86
C ARG A 773 -3.15 -8.79 -14.52
N ARG A 774 -2.13 -9.26 -13.83
CA ARG A 774 -2.08 -10.65 -13.34
C ARG A 774 -3.09 -10.88 -12.22
N ALA A 775 -3.22 -9.95 -11.28
CA ALA A 775 -4.24 -9.98 -10.23
C ALA A 775 -5.66 -9.96 -10.82
N GLU A 776 -5.92 -9.11 -11.84
CA GLU A 776 -7.19 -9.09 -12.61
C GLU A 776 -7.53 -10.49 -13.15
N THR A 777 -6.56 -11.13 -13.82
CA THR A 777 -6.74 -12.46 -14.41
C THR A 777 -7.10 -13.53 -13.36
N ILE A 778 -6.43 -13.51 -12.20
CA ILE A 778 -6.69 -14.47 -11.12
C ILE A 778 -8.05 -14.17 -10.47
N ALA A 779 -8.33 -12.91 -10.15
CA ALA A 779 -9.61 -12.49 -9.58
C ALA A 779 -10.79 -12.84 -10.51
N GLN A 780 -10.62 -12.73 -11.83
CA GLN A 780 -11.63 -13.13 -12.82
C GLN A 780 -11.91 -14.64 -12.77
N LYS A 781 -10.87 -15.47 -12.67
CA LYS A 781 -11.02 -16.95 -12.49
C LYS A 781 -11.76 -17.27 -11.20
N GLU A 782 -11.41 -16.61 -10.11
CA GLU A 782 -12.03 -16.82 -8.78
C GLU A 782 -13.51 -16.44 -8.78
N VAL A 783 -13.88 -15.36 -9.47
CA VAL A 783 -15.28 -14.93 -9.63
C VAL A 783 -16.06 -15.87 -10.54
N SER A 784 -15.48 -16.33 -11.64
CA SER A 784 -16.13 -17.25 -12.58
C SER A 784 -16.22 -18.69 -12.07
N GLY A 785 -15.48 -19.04 -10.99
CA GLY A 785 -15.38 -20.39 -10.47
C GLY A 785 -14.47 -21.30 -11.30
N GLU A 786 -13.58 -20.72 -12.09
CA GLU A 786 -12.53 -21.44 -12.80
C GLU A 786 -11.46 -21.95 -11.85
N LEU A 787 -10.74 -23.01 -12.27
CA LEU A 787 -9.65 -23.55 -11.49
C LEU A 787 -8.44 -22.61 -11.51
N ILE A 788 -7.99 -22.25 -10.32
CA ILE A 788 -6.73 -21.56 -10.12
C ILE A 788 -5.58 -22.54 -10.38
N THR A 789 -4.68 -22.21 -11.27
CA THR A 789 -3.55 -23.06 -11.66
C THR A 789 -2.45 -23.07 -10.59
N ALA A 790 -1.54 -24.05 -10.67
CA ALA A 790 -0.36 -24.09 -9.80
C ALA A 790 0.51 -22.82 -9.97
N ASP A 791 0.62 -22.29 -11.20
CA ASP A 791 1.37 -21.06 -11.49
C ASP A 791 0.69 -19.82 -10.91
N ASP A 792 -0.66 -19.77 -10.88
CA ASP A 792 -1.41 -18.70 -10.22
C ASP A 792 -1.14 -18.71 -8.70
N TYR A 793 -1.20 -19.89 -8.05
CA TYR A 793 -0.90 -20.02 -6.63
C TYR A 793 0.56 -19.66 -6.31
N LYS A 794 1.50 -20.07 -7.15
CA LYS A 794 2.90 -19.71 -7.00
C LYS A 794 3.11 -18.20 -7.14
N TRP A 795 2.38 -17.55 -8.05
CA TRP A 795 2.41 -16.10 -8.18
C TRP A 795 1.89 -15.40 -6.92
N ILE A 796 0.74 -15.84 -6.36
CA ILE A 796 0.20 -15.31 -5.09
C ILE A 796 1.22 -15.49 -3.95
N GLU A 797 1.83 -16.66 -3.87
CA GLU A 797 2.81 -17.00 -2.84
C GLU A 797 4.08 -16.11 -2.90
N ASN A 798 4.49 -15.73 -4.11
CA ASN A 798 5.72 -14.95 -4.31
C ASN A 798 5.43 -13.46 -4.58
N LEU A 799 4.20 -13.00 -4.46
CA LEU A 799 3.82 -11.62 -4.76
C LEU A 799 4.56 -10.62 -3.85
N GLU A 800 4.86 -10.99 -2.61
CA GLU A 800 5.67 -10.20 -1.69
C GLU A 800 7.00 -9.77 -2.32
N ALA A 801 7.70 -10.73 -2.96
CA ALA A 801 8.98 -10.45 -3.61
C ALA A 801 8.86 -9.52 -4.83
N ALA A 802 7.65 -9.39 -5.41
CA ALA A 802 7.38 -8.47 -6.51
C ALA A 802 7.08 -7.05 -6.02
N PHE A 803 6.57 -6.91 -4.78
CA PHE A 803 6.42 -5.65 -4.06
C PHE A 803 7.67 -5.29 -3.24
N ASP A 804 8.74 -6.08 -3.38
CA ASP A 804 10.00 -5.85 -2.72
C ASP A 804 10.64 -4.53 -3.17
N TRP A 805 11.62 -4.10 -2.40
CA TRP A 805 12.44 -2.91 -2.52
C TRP A 805 12.72 -2.40 -3.96
N PRO A 806 13.04 -3.25 -4.98
CA PRO A 806 13.27 -2.76 -6.34
C PRO A 806 12.07 -2.09 -7.02
N LEU A 807 10.85 -2.45 -6.65
CA LEU A 807 9.65 -1.81 -7.20
C LEU A 807 9.34 -0.49 -6.49
N LEU A 808 9.43 -0.46 -5.15
CA LEU A 808 8.99 0.67 -4.35
C LEU A 808 10.04 1.77 -4.19
N MET A 809 11.35 1.45 -4.30
CA MET A 809 12.44 2.39 -4.04
C MET A 809 13.27 2.72 -5.29
N PRO A 810 13.85 3.94 -5.39
CA PRO A 810 14.71 4.35 -6.51
C PRO A 810 15.96 3.49 -6.65
N ARG A 811 16.41 3.24 -7.89
CA ARG A 811 17.69 2.59 -8.18
C ARG A 811 18.84 3.46 -7.69
N GLY A 812 19.71 2.89 -6.86
CA GLY A 812 20.89 3.59 -6.31
C GLY A 812 20.77 3.98 -4.85
N VAL A 813 19.61 3.88 -4.24
CA VAL A 813 19.43 3.97 -2.78
C VAL A 813 19.77 2.60 -2.17
N LEU A 814 21.07 2.29 -2.11
CA LEU A 814 21.57 1.04 -1.51
C LEU A 814 21.65 1.10 0.03
N GLU A 815 21.50 2.26 0.62
CA GLU A 815 21.45 2.45 2.07
C GLU A 815 20.06 2.89 2.48
N ILE A 816 19.43 2.08 3.30
CA ILE A 816 18.19 2.40 4.01
C ILE A 816 18.51 3.54 4.99
N LYS A 817 18.46 4.77 4.51
CA LYS A 817 18.62 5.92 5.39
C LYS A 817 17.33 6.29 6.08
N ASP A 818 16.20 5.94 5.49
CA ASP A 818 14.90 6.31 6.04
C ASP A 818 13.78 5.36 5.57
N ARG A 819 13.50 4.33 6.36
CA ARG A 819 12.32 3.48 6.17
C ARG A 819 11.01 4.20 6.49
N SER A 820 11.08 5.38 7.13
CA SER A 820 9.92 6.19 7.48
C SER A 820 9.08 6.56 6.26
N GLU A 821 9.68 6.55 5.09
CA GLU A 821 9.02 6.87 3.82
C GLU A 821 8.11 5.73 3.29
N LEU A 822 8.21 4.50 3.82
CA LEU A 822 7.32 3.39 3.51
C LEU A 822 6.20 3.23 4.55
N GLN A 823 6.23 4.02 5.60
CA GLN A 823 5.25 3.93 6.70
C GLN A 823 3.86 4.39 6.26
N MET A 824 2.85 3.58 6.55
CA MET A 824 1.47 3.85 6.19
C MET A 824 0.83 5.03 6.91
N ALA A 825 1.34 5.45 8.07
CA ALA A 825 0.76 6.53 8.85
C ALA A 825 1.03 7.88 8.18
N LEU A 826 0.04 8.38 7.46
CA LEU A 826 0.01 9.67 6.77
C LEU A 826 -1.20 10.46 7.25
N ILE A 827 -1.17 11.79 7.06
CA ILE A 827 -2.30 12.64 7.43
C ILE A 827 -2.46 13.79 6.43
N ALA A 828 -3.68 14.16 6.10
CA ALA A 828 -3.98 15.25 5.18
C ALA A 828 -5.18 16.04 5.67
N ASP A 829 -5.11 17.37 5.62
CA ASP A 829 -6.28 18.19 5.86
C ASP A 829 -7.06 18.45 4.57
N VAL A 830 -8.37 18.32 4.64
CA VAL A 830 -9.23 18.28 3.47
C VAL A 830 -10.28 19.38 3.44
N ALA A 831 -10.52 20.05 4.56
CA ALA A 831 -11.44 21.19 4.64
C ALA A 831 -11.09 22.09 5.82
N THR A 832 -11.33 23.42 5.67
CA THR A 832 -11.10 24.42 6.72
C THR A 832 -12.40 25.14 7.08
N ASP A 833 -12.79 25.09 8.36
CA ASP A 833 -13.80 25.97 8.96
C ASP A 833 -13.10 27.22 9.50
N SER A 834 -12.99 28.23 8.68
CA SER A 834 -12.34 29.47 9.04
C SER A 834 -13.13 30.30 10.09
N VAL A 835 -14.41 30.01 10.28
CA VAL A 835 -15.27 30.69 11.27
C VAL A 835 -14.93 30.22 12.68
N GLN A 836 -14.68 28.92 12.87
CA GLN A 836 -14.34 28.35 14.18
C GLN A 836 -12.84 28.03 14.31
N GLY A 837 -12.03 28.34 13.29
CA GLY A 837 -10.60 28.05 13.26
C GLY A 837 -10.30 26.56 13.33
N ARG A 838 -11.14 25.69 12.70
CA ARG A 838 -10.97 24.24 12.69
C ARG A 838 -10.62 23.73 11.31
N VAL A 839 -9.86 22.67 11.30
CA VAL A 839 -9.44 21.93 10.11
C VAL A 839 -9.96 20.50 10.21
N LEU A 840 -10.48 19.96 9.13
CA LEU A 840 -10.82 18.55 9.03
C LEU A 840 -9.59 17.75 8.59
N GLU A 841 -9.09 16.91 9.47
CA GLU A 841 -7.97 16.02 9.24
C GLU A 841 -8.47 14.62 8.89
N VAL A 842 -7.83 14.00 7.88
CA VAL A 842 -7.99 12.60 7.52
C VAL A 842 -6.63 11.92 7.53
N ALA A 843 -6.56 10.69 8.06
CA ALA A 843 -5.29 10.04 8.29
C ALA A 843 -5.36 8.52 8.12
N THR A 844 -4.25 7.92 7.71
CA THR A 844 -4.00 6.49 7.78
C THR A 844 -3.19 6.16 9.04
N GLY A 845 -3.16 4.89 9.43
CA GLY A 845 -2.40 4.42 10.58
C GLY A 845 -1.62 3.15 10.25
N THR A 846 -1.41 2.27 11.24
CA THR A 846 -0.72 0.99 11.02
C THR A 846 -1.59 0.03 10.20
N PRO A 847 -0.99 -0.89 9.41
CA PRO A 847 -1.74 -1.95 8.74
C PRO A 847 -2.51 -2.81 9.76
N GLN A 848 -3.70 -3.25 9.37
CA GLN A 848 -4.53 -4.16 10.16
C GLN A 848 -4.61 -5.52 9.47
N ARG A 849 -4.64 -6.60 10.24
CA ARG A 849 -4.71 -7.96 9.70
C ARG A 849 -6.16 -8.33 9.38
N ILE A 850 -6.39 -8.82 8.16
CA ILE A 850 -7.66 -9.42 7.75
C ILE A 850 -7.52 -10.93 7.66
N ILE A 851 -8.44 -11.65 8.28
CA ILE A 851 -8.58 -13.11 8.18
C ILE A 851 -9.81 -13.40 7.33
N VAL A 852 -9.64 -14.15 6.25
CA VAL A 852 -10.70 -14.43 5.28
C VAL A 852 -10.86 -15.93 5.08
N VAL A 853 -12.10 -16.41 5.09
CA VAL A 853 -12.45 -17.77 4.65
C VAL A 853 -12.86 -17.69 3.18
N ALA A 854 -12.03 -18.26 2.31
CA ALA A 854 -12.32 -18.39 0.90
C ALA A 854 -12.68 -19.85 0.55
N LYS A 855 -13.73 -20.06 -0.23
CA LYS A 855 -14.04 -21.36 -0.82
C LYS A 855 -13.45 -21.46 -2.22
N ASP A 856 -12.80 -22.58 -2.50
CA ASP A 856 -12.31 -22.89 -3.85
C ASP A 856 -13.41 -23.48 -4.76
N ALA A 857 -13.05 -23.74 -6.01
CA ALA A 857 -13.99 -24.31 -6.99
C ALA A 857 -14.54 -25.70 -6.60
N TYR A 858 -13.95 -26.39 -5.62
CA TYR A 858 -14.42 -27.66 -5.06
C TYR A 858 -15.21 -27.49 -3.75
N GLY A 859 -15.47 -26.25 -3.32
CA GLY A 859 -16.21 -25.96 -2.10
C GLY A 859 -15.40 -26.10 -0.80
N GLY A 860 -14.10 -26.42 -0.89
CA GLY A 860 -13.23 -26.49 0.28
C GLY A 860 -12.94 -25.11 0.85
N ALA A 861 -13.28 -24.91 2.13
CA ALA A 861 -12.96 -23.70 2.85
C ALA A 861 -11.46 -23.65 3.22
N ARG A 862 -10.81 -22.52 3.01
CA ARG A 862 -9.43 -22.26 3.44
C ARG A 862 -9.33 -20.90 4.10
N LEU A 863 -8.46 -20.81 5.09
CA LEU A 863 -8.14 -19.56 5.75
C LEU A 863 -7.00 -18.87 5.01
N THR A 864 -7.20 -17.59 4.74
CA THR A 864 -6.20 -16.74 4.13
C THR A 864 -6.00 -15.48 4.97
N VAL A 865 -4.80 -14.92 4.92
CA VAL A 865 -4.39 -13.73 5.68
C VAL A 865 -3.95 -12.65 4.74
N GLY A 866 -4.45 -11.46 4.94
CA GLY A 866 -4.03 -10.25 4.24
C GLY A 866 -3.96 -9.07 5.19
N TYR A 867 -3.68 -7.90 4.62
CA TYR A 867 -3.59 -6.67 5.37
C TYR A 867 -4.41 -5.59 4.70
N VAL A 868 -4.98 -4.70 5.52
CA VAL A 868 -5.87 -3.61 5.12
C VAL A 868 -5.48 -2.34 5.86
N TYR A 869 -5.93 -1.20 5.37
CA TYR A 869 -5.72 0.09 6.01
C TYR A 869 -6.39 0.18 7.38
N SER A 870 -5.81 0.98 8.28
CA SER A 870 -6.54 1.70 9.33
C SER A 870 -6.71 3.15 8.92
N TRP A 871 -7.85 3.77 9.29
CA TRP A 871 -8.19 5.12 8.87
C TRP A 871 -8.89 5.92 9.97
N TYR A 872 -8.67 7.25 9.95
CA TYR A 872 -9.14 8.19 10.95
C TYR A 872 -9.65 9.47 10.29
N GLU A 873 -10.67 10.11 10.89
CA GLU A 873 -11.14 11.45 10.54
C GLU A 873 -11.46 12.21 11.83
N PHE A 874 -10.96 13.42 11.98
CA PHE A 874 -11.22 14.24 13.15
C PHE A 874 -11.05 15.74 12.86
N PRO A 875 -11.86 16.62 13.51
CA PRO A 875 -11.62 18.06 13.47
C PRO A 875 -10.46 18.45 14.40
N SER A 876 -9.59 19.35 13.94
CA SER A 876 -8.44 19.86 14.69
C SER A 876 -8.42 21.39 14.76
N GLN A 877 -7.80 21.96 15.80
CA GLN A 877 -7.54 23.39 15.92
C GLN A 877 -6.21 23.81 15.24
N LYS A 878 -5.44 22.87 14.77
CA LYS A 878 -4.17 23.10 14.06
C LYS A 878 -4.10 22.16 12.84
N ARG A 879 -3.27 22.53 11.88
CA ARG A 879 -2.86 21.63 10.81
C ARG A 879 -1.78 20.72 11.34
N TRP A 880 -1.92 19.43 11.11
CA TRP A 880 -0.96 18.44 11.58
C TRP A 880 0.16 18.24 10.56
N ALA A 881 1.30 17.85 11.08
CA ALA A 881 2.49 17.47 10.36
C ALA A 881 2.69 15.94 10.41
N ASP A 882 3.17 15.20 9.33
CA ASP A 882 3.43 13.75 9.37
C ASP A 882 4.37 13.41 10.55
N SER A 883 5.41 14.24 10.92
CA SER A 883 6.22 14.13 12.14
C SER A 883 5.45 14.26 13.47
N GLU A 884 4.27 14.80 13.45
CA GLU A 884 3.39 14.87 14.61
C GLU A 884 2.43 13.67 14.68
N TRP A 885 1.88 13.24 13.53
CA TRP A 885 0.90 12.14 13.44
C TRP A 885 1.52 10.78 13.72
N LYS A 886 2.64 10.44 13.08
CA LYS A 886 3.37 9.19 13.33
C LYS A 886 3.81 9.09 14.80
N LYS A 887 4.19 10.18 15.51
CA LYS A 887 4.41 10.15 16.96
C LYS A 887 3.20 9.65 17.73
N ILE A 888 2.00 10.01 17.29
CA ILE A 888 0.76 9.53 17.90
C ILE A 888 0.50 8.07 17.60
N ILE A 889 0.72 7.65 16.34
CA ILE A 889 0.43 6.28 15.90
C ILE A 889 1.44 5.27 16.44
N TYR A 890 2.74 5.62 16.47
CA TYR A 890 3.82 4.68 16.77
C TYR A 890 4.34 4.77 18.21
N THR A 891 4.05 5.84 18.96
CA THR A 891 4.50 5.95 20.35
C THR A 891 3.59 5.17 21.32
N THR A 892 4.19 4.30 22.11
CA THR A 892 3.55 3.59 23.20
C THR A 892 4.11 4.02 24.56
N ASP A 893 3.33 3.87 25.62
CA ASP A 893 3.84 4.02 27.00
C ASP A 893 4.69 2.81 27.44
N SER A 894 5.29 2.89 28.62
CA SER A 894 6.10 1.81 29.19
C SER A 894 5.35 0.49 29.42
N SER A 895 4.03 0.47 29.26
CA SER A 895 3.17 -0.72 29.32
C SER A 895 2.74 -1.22 27.93
N GLY A 896 3.23 -0.62 26.84
CA GLY A 896 2.87 -0.96 25.47
C GLY A 896 1.51 -0.42 25.01
N ARG A 897 0.91 0.55 25.75
CA ARG A 897 -0.36 1.17 25.38
C ARG A 897 -0.13 2.41 24.54
N LYS A 898 -0.88 2.58 23.45
CA LYS A 898 -0.87 3.81 22.65
C LYS A 898 -1.34 5.00 23.50
N GLN A 899 -0.63 6.12 23.38
CA GLN A 899 -0.93 7.35 24.16
C GLN A 899 -1.99 8.25 23.49
N ASN A 900 -2.69 7.79 22.47
CA ASN A 900 -3.59 8.66 21.74
C ASN A 900 -5.06 8.45 22.14
N ASN A 901 -5.82 9.55 22.14
CA ASN A 901 -7.27 9.57 22.34
C ASN A 901 -8.05 9.67 21.01
N ILE A 902 -7.38 9.54 19.87
CA ILE A 902 -8.02 9.60 18.55
C ILE A 902 -8.54 8.20 18.23
N VAL A 903 -9.85 8.09 18.14
CA VAL A 903 -10.58 6.84 17.99
C VAL A 903 -10.93 6.65 16.51
N PRO A 904 -10.78 5.41 15.95
CA PRO A 904 -11.28 5.11 14.63
C PRO A 904 -12.79 5.37 14.53
N PRO A 905 -13.34 5.54 13.32
CA PRO A 905 -14.77 5.76 13.14
C PRO A 905 -15.64 4.67 13.78
N GLY A 906 -16.80 5.03 14.31
CA GLY A 906 -17.71 4.11 15.00
C GLY A 906 -18.16 2.91 14.13
N TRP A 907 -18.22 3.08 12.82
CA TRP A 907 -18.58 2.04 11.87
C TRP A 907 -17.51 0.93 11.69
N TYR A 908 -16.32 1.07 12.27
CA TYR A 908 -15.34 -0.02 12.38
C TYR A 908 -15.91 -1.24 13.11
N ALA A 909 -16.90 -1.05 14.01
CA ALA A 909 -17.62 -2.14 14.66
C ALA A 909 -18.24 -3.15 13.67
N GLN A 910 -18.48 -2.76 12.43
CA GLN A 910 -19.11 -3.60 11.42
C GLN A 910 -18.19 -4.76 10.96
N PHE A 911 -16.87 -4.55 10.93
CA PHE A 911 -15.91 -5.53 10.38
C PHE A 911 -14.75 -5.89 11.34
N MET A 912 -14.49 -5.09 12.36
CA MET A 912 -13.44 -5.37 13.33
C MET A 912 -13.82 -6.50 14.29
N LYS A 913 -12.85 -7.33 14.67
CA LYS A 913 -13.01 -8.39 15.67
C LYS A 913 -13.37 -7.83 17.06
N ASN A 914 -12.69 -6.77 17.49
CA ASN A 914 -12.85 -6.10 18.77
C ASN A 914 -12.89 -4.58 18.59
N PRO A 915 -14.03 -4.01 18.23
CA PRO A 915 -14.12 -2.59 17.83
C PRO A 915 -13.92 -1.59 18.98
N GLY A 916 -13.81 -2.02 20.22
CA GLY A 916 -13.66 -1.14 21.41
C GLY A 916 -12.30 -1.19 22.08
N ILE A 917 -11.36 -1.98 21.60
CA ILE A 917 -10.01 -2.07 22.18
C ILE A 917 -9.07 -1.25 21.27
N THR A 918 -8.91 0.02 21.57
CA THR A 918 -7.70 0.75 21.19
C THR A 918 -6.59 0.20 22.06
N ASN A 919 -5.80 -0.72 21.53
CA ASN A 919 -4.59 -1.18 22.22
C ASN A 919 -3.58 -0.05 22.32
#